data_8feb565a24b7c61c056e4d8cc13a1597
#
_entry.id   8feb565a24b7c61c056e4d8cc13a1597
#
_cell.length_a   1.000
_cell.length_b   1.000
_cell.length_c   1.000
_cell.angle_alpha   90.00
_cell.angle_beta   90.00
_cell.angle_gamma   90.00
#
_symmetry.space_group_name_H-M   'P 1'
#
loop_
_entity.id
_entity.type
_entity.pdbx_description
1 polymer ?
#
loop_
_entity_poly.entity_id
_entity_poly.type
_entity_poly.pdbx_seq_one_letter_code
_entity_poly.pdbx_strand_id
1 'polypeptide(L)'
;MLSILLSPSDGGTTWRHLLAPGQAISGFEPAGPLGLVRRIGRILGIPGETASAPERLASFTQRLDQHDDKSRSYSASREKDPFGVARYLLSLRDDLRLSGWDGRALGGSARLRDLSELEKVALPLPPGIPDVVADLIAGLKEAGTLPFPVTITLTASRRSFPPLFRNLLNALSDAGATVTDPAAATAIAKPSTDLGRLQRALLDHASPRAELSGDGSLLLLEADTPLEAAELAASFARTRPLDQATFVVAAEPVTLDAALARQGLPTVGLRSSSHLRPHLQVLPLRLALAFKPQDPFRAAELLLLPGAPLPGRTRRTLLEALDQMPGIRSPAWQEAVEEAVAEAGDPELLGRIETWFGGELFDPVEGIPAAKAALLCSAVATWTGGRVRGALDESEADPEGGADDDSALWAHAGAVARTLEQLLIARPPGEKLTEQALLQLHEMAVGSGSDLAAFVGESGRPALAPSPGAVTTPSAEVVWWGFVLGADPGPSPEPWTGAERDALLEAGVTLPAPGERRDVEAEGWRRPVLAARERLVLVRWRLAGTEPIAPHALLDEISTRVAADSLSACTVASDRVLGGRTTPAHWSAATRTVAPRSLLPQRATWTVPPETVAFTAALSASALESYLGCPFRWALQYKARLSRGAGVTLPEGNQLLGTFAHRILQDMLCGPEKLSVATATAADARAWATQAFTDRVGVQAAPLVRRGREVELDRARSLVANAAAALVEFLKATGWNPVDAEREVTGSFAGQPAHGFVDLVVEKGGREALVDLKLSGLKYRQKELEQGRALQTALYASLLGKSGQKLPPSGFFVLEDGQMLTTEPLAFPGATVVEGPGPQATLEGSAEGFRFWKKVLEKGLLPVLHEDLPWEEPVTAAVGAPPDADSPARREPPCRFCDYQAVCVPPEFEDEEVAP
;
A
#
# COMPACT_ATOMS: atom_id res chain seq x y z
N MET A 1 5.10 18.60 -46.87
CA MET A 1 4.17 19.48 -46.11
C MET A 1 3.89 18.80 -44.77
N LEU A 2 4.07 19.49 -43.68
CA LEU A 2 3.74 19.00 -42.34
C LEU A 2 2.48 19.75 -41.85
N SER A 3 1.45 19.01 -41.42
CA SER A 3 0.22 19.55 -40.85
C SER A 3 0.14 19.14 -39.37
N ILE A 4 0.08 20.09 -38.45
CA ILE A 4 -0.01 19.86 -37.03
C ILE A 4 -1.37 20.34 -36.54
N LEU A 5 -2.10 19.45 -35.83
CA LEU A 5 -3.31 19.81 -35.07
C LEU A 5 -2.89 20.09 -33.63
N LEU A 6 -2.83 21.37 -33.26
CA LEU A 6 -2.30 21.79 -31.97
C LEU A 6 -3.40 22.00 -30.92
N SER A 7 -3.33 21.22 -29.87
CA SER A 7 -4.15 21.39 -28.64
C SER A 7 -3.39 22.19 -27.58
N PRO A 8 -4.05 22.97 -26.72
CA PRO A 8 -3.40 23.61 -25.56
C PRO A 8 -2.98 22.64 -24.45
N SER A 9 -3.38 21.37 -24.51
CA SER A 9 -3.08 20.33 -23.54
C SER A 9 -2.07 19.33 -24.09
N ASP A 10 -1.04 19.00 -23.30
CA ASP A 10 -0.09 17.92 -23.58
C ASP A 10 -0.62 16.52 -23.24
N GLY A 11 -1.73 16.41 -22.51
CA GLY A 11 -2.36 15.15 -22.13
C GLY A 11 -3.01 14.36 -23.27
N GLY A 12 -2.79 14.77 -24.50
CA GLY A 12 -3.38 14.18 -25.70
C GLY A 12 -4.62 14.94 -26.17
N THR A 13 -5.01 14.66 -27.40
CA THR A 13 -6.24 15.23 -28.00
C THR A 13 -6.95 14.12 -28.74
N THR A 14 -8.26 14.10 -28.66
CA THR A 14 -9.03 13.20 -29.51
C THR A 14 -8.83 13.61 -30.96
N TRP A 15 -8.39 12.67 -31.75
CA TRP A 15 -8.30 12.80 -33.16
C TRP A 15 -8.83 11.55 -33.82
N ARG A 16 -9.90 11.72 -34.61
CA ARG A 16 -10.39 10.67 -35.50
C ARG A 16 -10.37 11.22 -36.91
N HIS A 17 -9.55 10.63 -37.72
CA HIS A 17 -9.66 10.83 -39.15
C HIS A 17 -10.45 9.65 -39.71
N LEU A 18 -11.64 9.94 -40.21
CA LEU A 18 -12.45 8.94 -40.91
C LEU A 18 -11.80 8.70 -42.28
N LEU A 19 -10.81 7.82 -42.29
CA LEU A 19 -10.23 7.35 -43.53
C LEU A 19 -11.13 6.22 -44.07
N ALA A 20 -11.45 6.31 -45.34
CA ALA A 20 -12.08 5.20 -46.04
C ALA A 20 -11.11 4.00 -46.13
N PRO A 21 -11.59 2.75 -46.18
CA PRO A 21 -10.74 1.57 -46.37
C PRO A 21 -9.77 1.78 -47.52
N GLY A 22 -8.48 1.53 -47.29
CA GLY A 22 -7.41 1.73 -48.28
C GLY A 22 -6.85 3.14 -48.39
N GLN A 23 -7.34 4.09 -47.61
CA GLN A 23 -6.77 5.43 -47.51
C GLN A 23 -5.73 5.53 -46.40
N ALA A 24 -4.71 6.34 -46.58
CA ALA A 24 -3.70 6.72 -45.59
C ALA A 24 -3.48 8.22 -45.58
N ILE A 25 -3.15 8.80 -44.46
CA ILE A 25 -2.73 10.20 -44.33
C ILE A 25 -1.26 10.27 -43.97
N SER A 26 -0.52 11.13 -44.62
CA SER A 26 0.89 11.35 -44.39
C SER A 26 1.15 12.82 -44.09
N GLY A 27 2.12 13.07 -43.16
CA GLY A 27 2.50 14.42 -42.79
C GLY A 27 1.49 15.16 -41.93
N PHE A 28 0.56 14.44 -41.25
CA PHE A 28 -0.35 14.95 -40.24
C PHE A 28 -0.02 14.45 -38.87
N GLU A 29 0.02 15.33 -37.87
CA GLU A 29 0.40 15.01 -36.48
C GLU A 29 -0.48 15.81 -35.51
N PRO A 30 -1.23 15.13 -34.60
CA PRO A 30 -1.82 15.80 -33.45
C PRO A 30 -0.75 16.03 -32.40
N ALA A 31 -0.68 17.21 -31.81
CA ALA A 31 0.34 17.58 -30.84
C ALA A 31 -0.22 18.49 -29.75
N GLY A 32 0.33 18.36 -28.54
CA GLY A 32 0.28 19.37 -27.49
C GLY A 32 1.44 20.36 -27.62
N PRO A 33 1.55 21.31 -26.67
CA PRO A 33 2.58 22.35 -26.71
C PRO A 33 4.01 21.77 -26.75
N LEU A 34 4.34 20.79 -25.91
CA LEU A 34 5.65 20.13 -25.91
C LEU A 34 5.89 19.29 -27.18
N GLY A 35 4.84 18.64 -27.71
CA GLY A 35 4.91 17.93 -28.98
C GLY A 35 5.30 18.84 -30.13
N LEU A 36 4.70 20.06 -30.20
CA LEU A 36 5.05 21.09 -31.15
C LEU A 36 6.52 21.51 -31.01
N VAL A 37 6.96 21.84 -29.78
CA VAL A 37 8.35 22.24 -29.48
C VAL A 37 9.34 21.19 -29.94
N ARG A 38 9.12 19.93 -29.56
CA ARG A 38 9.99 18.80 -29.96
C ARG A 38 10.01 18.59 -31.48
N ARG A 39 8.86 18.73 -32.13
CA ARG A 39 8.74 18.51 -33.57
C ARG A 39 9.48 19.58 -34.36
N ILE A 40 9.25 20.85 -34.04
CA ILE A 40 9.90 21.99 -34.73
C ILE A 40 11.39 22.04 -34.34
N GLY A 41 11.74 21.79 -33.05
CA GLY A 41 13.12 21.74 -32.61
C GLY A 41 13.96 20.69 -33.38
N ARG A 42 13.41 19.50 -33.62
CA ARG A 42 14.07 18.47 -34.46
C ARG A 42 14.28 18.95 -35.91
N ILE A 43 13.36 19.68 -36.45
CA ILE A 43 13.48 20.24 -37.82
C ILE A 43 14.62 21.26 -37.89
N LEU A 44 14.81 22.06 -36.85
CA LEU A 44 15.83 23.10 -36.75
C LEU A 44 17.14 22.62 -36.11
N GLY A 45 17.20 21.39 -35.63
CA GLY A 45 18.38 20.86 -34.89
C GLY A 45 18.53 21.49 -33.50
N ILE A 46 17.45 21.99 -32.91
CA ILE A 46 17.44 22.61 -31.59
C ILE A 46 16.94 21.57 -30.58
N PRO A 47 17.65 21.32 -29.45
CA PRO A 47 17.18 20.44 -28.41
C PRO A 47 15.82 20.89 -27.86
N GLY A 48 14.81 20.05 -27.91
CA GLY A 48 13.46 20.33 -27.39
C GLY A 48 13.12 19.49 -26.16
N GLU A 49 14.12 18.93 -25.50
CA GLU A 49 13.92 18.07 -24.36
C GLU A 49 14.01 18.85 -23.05
N THR A 50 13.05 18.61 -22.17
CA THR A 50 13.05 19.15 -20.81
C THR A 50 13.73 18.19 -19.86
N ALA A 51 14.45 18.73 -18.88
CA ALA A 51 14.96 17.93 -17.77
C ALA A 51 13.81 17.40 -16.89
N SER A 52 14.06 16.34 -16.15
CA SER A 52 13.09 15.76 -15.22
C SER A 52 12.78 16.73 -14.06
N ALA A 53 11.54 16.66 -13.54
CA ALA A 53 11.13 17.50 -12.42
C ALA A 53 12.02 17.33 -11.18
N PRO A 54 12.40 16.11 -10.77
CA PRO A 54 13.34 15.91 -9.66
C PRO A 54 14.71 16.57 -9.88
N GLU A 55 15.28 16.44 -11.08
CA GLU A 55 16.58 17.03 -11.42
C GLU A 55 16.53 18.57 -11.33
N ARG A 56 15.49 19.18 -11.92
CA ARG A 56 15.29 20.62 -11.86
C ARG A 56 15.11 21.11 -10.41
N LEU A 57 14.31 20.38 -9.61
CA LEU A 57 14.05 20.71 -8.22
C LEU A 57 15.33 20.63 -7.37
N ALA A 58 16.17 19.61 -7.58
CA ALA A 58 17.46 19.49 -6.90
C ALA A 58 18.39 20.66 -7.23
N SER A 59 18.53 21.00 -8.52
CA SER A 59 19.34 22.13 -8.95
C SER A 59 18.79 23.47 -8.39
N PHE A 60 17.47 23.63 -8.37
CA PHE A 60 16.85 24.82 -7.80
C PHE A 60 17.01 24.92 -6.28
N THR A 61 16.97 23.79 -5.57
CA THR A 61 17.27 23.73 -4.13
C THR A 61 18.69 24.22 -3.85
N GLN A 62 19.67 23.81 -4.66
CA GLN A 62 21.05 24.29 -4.55
C GLN A 62 21.18 25.81 -4.81
N ARG A 63 20.39 26.36 -5.75
CA ARG A 63 20.32 27.81 -5.94
C ARG A 63 19.78 28.52 -4.70
N LEU A 64 18.74 27.96 -4.06
CA LEU A 64 18.21 28.48 -2.81
C LEU A 64 19.24 28.40 -1.68
N ASP A 65 20.04 27.33 -1.59
CA ASP A 65 21.13 27.19 -0.60
C ASP A 65 22.16 28.29 -0.73
N GLN A 66 22.52 28.69 -1.97
CA GLN A 66 23.50 29.76 -2.20
C GLN A 66 22.91 31.15 -2.00
N HIS A 67 21.61 31.33 -2.22
CA HIS A 67 20.94 32.63 -2.14
C HIS A 67 20.40 32.96 -0.75
N ASP A 68 20.13 31.96 0.08
CA ASP A 68 19.49 32.15 1.39
C ASP A 68 20.47 32.64 2.43
N ASP A 69 20.39 33.94 2.74
CA ASP A 69 21.12 34.59 3.82
C ASP A 69 20.34 34.68 5.15
N LYS A 70 19.26 33.93 5.28
CA LYS A 70 18.28 33.86 6.37
C LYS A 70 17.39 35.12 6.53
N SER A 71 17.52 36.11 5.64
CA SER A 71 16.67 37.30 5.62
C SER A 71 15.65 37.30 4.47
N ARG A 72 15.66 36.27 3.63
CA ARG A 72 14.80 36.16 2.44
C ARG A 72 13.35 35.91 2.83
N SER A 73 12.43 36.24 1.93
CA SER A 73 10.99 36.07 2.16
C SER A 73 10.58 34.61 2.40
N TYR A 74 11.37 33.67 1.95
CA TYR A 74 11.13 32.24 2.06
C TYR A 74 11.95 31.53 3.17
N SER A 75 12.94 32.19 3.79
CA SER A 75 13.90 31.53 4.70
C SER A 75 13.22 30.76 5.85
N ALA A 76 12.26 31.38 6.54
CA ALA A 76 11.55 30.76 7.65
C ALA A 76 10.71 29.53 7.23
N SER A 77 10.06 29.59 6.06
CA SER A 77 9.30 28.47 5.53
C SER A 77 10.22 27.35 5.06
N ARG A 78 11.35 27.71 4.46
CA ARG A 78 12.35 26.76 3.97
C ARG A 78 13.02 25.98 5.10
N GLU A 79 13.21 26.60 6.26
CA GLU A 79 13.71 25.89 7.45
C GLU A 79 12.80 24.73 7.88
N LYS A 80 11.49 24.85 7.64
CA LYS A 80 10.49 23.84 7.96
C LYS A 80 10.28 22.83 6.85
N ASP A 81 10.22 23.27 5.59
CA ASP A 81 9.99 22.46 4.42
C ASP A 81 10.86 22.94 3.24
N PRO A 82 12.13 22.51 3.17
CA PRO A 82 13.06 22.96 2.14
C PRO A 82 12.63 22.58 0.73
N PHE A 83 12.03 21.40 0.57
CA PHE A 83 11.63 20.90 -0.75
C PHE A 83 10.28 21.44 -1.22
N GLY A 84 9.30 21.60 -0.33
CA GLY A 84 8.02 22.22 -0.65
C GLY A 84 8.20 23.67 -1.09
N VAL A 85 9.04 24.42 -0.39
CA VAL A 85 9.39 25.81 -0.75
C VAL A 85 10.13 25.87 -2.09
N ALA A 86 11.09 24.97 -2.32
CA ALA A 86 11.81 24.92 -3.60
C ALA A 86 10.85 24.61 -4.76
N ARG A 87 9.97 23.63 -4.62
CA ARG A 87 8.95 23.26 -5.61
C ARG A 87 8.02 24.43 -5.91
N TYR A 88 7.54 25.11 -4.86
CA TYR A 88 6.64 26.24 -5.00
C TYR A 88 7.31 27.41 -5.73
N LEU A 89 8.53 27.81 -5.34
CA LEU A 89 9.25 28.91 -5.98
C LEU A 89 9.66 28.58 -7.42
N LEU A 90 10.02 27.32 -7.71
CA LEU A 90 10.32 26.86 -9.06
C LEU A 90 9.06 26.93 -9.96
N SER A 91 7.89 26.53 -9.44
CA SER A 91 6.64 26.66 -10.17
C SER A 91 6.28 28.10 -10.45
N LEU A 92 6.44 29.00 -9.48
CA LEU A 92 6.24 30.43 -9.68
C LEU A 92 7.17 31.02 -10.76
N ARG A 93 8.44 30.62 -10.71
CA ARG A 93 9.43 31.02 -11.73
C ARG A 93 8.98 30.58 -13.12
N ASP A 94 8.58 29.32 -13.28
CA ASP A 94 8.15 28.78 -14.56
C ASP A 94 6.84 29.43 -15.06
N ASP A 95 5.90 29.73 -14.19
CA ASP A 95 4.68 30.46 -14.50
C ASP A 95 4.97 31.89 -14.98
N LEU A 96 5.89 32.60 -14.33
CA LEU A 96 6.32 33.92 -14.77
C LEU A 96 7.02 33.87 -16.14
N ARG A 97 7.90 32.89 -16.35
CA ARG A 97 8.55 32.67 -17.66
C ARG A 97 7.52 32.39 -18.78
N LEU A 98 6.56 31.53 -18.53
CA LEU A 98 5.44 31.27 -19.45
C LEU A 98 4.59 32.51 -19.70
N SER A 99 4.51 33.43 -18.73
CA SER A 99 3.81 34.72 -18.84
C SER A 99 4.66 35.82 -19.51
N GLY A 100 5.85 35.49 -20.01
CA GLY A 100 6.71 36.40 -20.76
C GLY A 100 7.82 37.09 -19.96
N TRP A 101 8.05 36.68 -18.72
CA TRP A 101 9.19 37.17 -17.96
C TRP A 101 10.51 36.60 -18.50
N ASP A 102 11.50 37.46 -18.76
CA ASP A 102 12.79 37.10 -19.33
C ASP A 102 13.92 36.94 -18.29
N GLY A 103 13.60 36.97 -16.98
CA GLY A 103 14.59 36.89 -15.89
C GLY A 103 15.11 38.25 -15.41
N ARG A 104 14.60 39.37 -15.96
CA ARG A 104 14.96 40.71 -15.51
C ARG A 104 14.55 40.96 -14.05
N ALA A 105 15.19 41.93 -13.41
CA ALA A 105 14.86 42.32 -12.05
C ALA A 105 13.39 42.73 -11.90
N LEU A 106 12.74 42.20 -10.86
CA LEU A 106 11.36 42.52 -10.51
C LEU A 106 11.33 43.36 -9.22
N GLY A 107 10.45 44.36 -9.20
CA GLY A 107 10.14 45.19 -8.03
C GLY A 107 8.90 44.70 -7.28
N GLY A 108 8.34 45.57 -6.42
CA GLY A 108 7.07 45.34 -5.73
C GLY A 108 7.23 44.61 -4.39
N SER A 109 7.23 43.29 -4.40
CA SER A 109 7.32 42.52 -3.15
C SER A 109 8.70 41.92 -2.90
N ALA A 110 8.95 41.47 -1.65
CA ALA A 110 10.17 40.73 -1.30
C ALA A 110 10.27 39.44 -2.11
N ARG A 111 9.14 38.70 -2.27
CA ARG A 111 9.07 37.47 -3.03
C ARG A 111 9.46 37.64 -4.51
N LEU A 112 8.99 38.69 -5.18
CA LEU A 112 9.34 39.00 -6.58
C LEU A 112 10.83 39.36 -6.71
N ARG A 113 11.38 40.15 -5.76
CA ARG A 113 12.83 40.45 -5.74
C ARG A 113 13.64 39.16 -5.58
N ASP A 114 13.31 38.33 -4.59
CA ASP A 114 14.01 37.06 -4.35
C ASP A 114 13.97 36.14 -5.60
N LEU A 115 12.82 36.00 -6.26
CA LEU A 115 12.72 35.24 -7.51
C LEU A 115 13.64 35.77 -8.60
N SER A 116 13.72 37.10 -8.77
CA SER A 116 14.59 37.71 -9.78
C SER A 116 16.07 37.63 -9.42
N GLU A 117 16.42 37.60 -8.15
CA GLU A 117 17.80 37.40 -7.69
C GLU A 117 18.22 35.90 -7.85
N LEU A 118 17.31 34.96 -7.63
CA LEU A 118 17.55 33.53 -7.86
C LEU A 118 17.90 33.21 -9.31
N GLU A 119 17.37 33.94 -10.29
CA GLU A 119 17.75 33.81 -11.70
C GLU A 119 19.21 34.20 -11.97
N LYS A 120 19.80 35.06 -11.14
CA LYS A 120 21.18 35.53 -11.27
C LYS A 120 22.21 34.61 -10.59
N VAL A 121 21.73 33.59 -9.82
CA VAL A 121 22.63 32.62 -9.20
C VAL A 121 23.37 31.82 -10.28
N ALA A 122 24.71 31.76 -10.16
CA ALA A 122 25.59 31.20 -11.21
C ALA A 122 25.49 29.66 -11.39
N LEU A 123 24.62 28.99 -10.65
CA LEU A 123 24.35 27.56 -10.82
C LEU A 123 23.38 27.33 -12.00
N PRO A 124 23.70 26.45 -12.95
CA PRO A 124 22.81 26.14 -14.07
C PRO A 124 21.53 25.51 -13.57
N LEU A 125 20.39 25.94 -14.10
CA LEU A 125 19.09 25.27 -13.91
C LEU A 125 18.83 24.45 -15.16
N PRO A 126 18.64 23.13 -15.05
CA PRO A 126 18.27 22.30 -16.19
C PRO A 126 16.97 22.80 -16.84
N PRO A 127 16.86 22.73 -18.19
CA PRO A 127 15.78 23.41 -18.92
C PRO A 127 14.40 22.82 -18.60
N GLY A 128 13.45 23.69 -18.32
CA GLY A 128 12.01 23.39 -18.21
C GLY A 128 11.26 23.76 -19.48
N ILE A 129 9.95 23.61 -19.45
CA ILE A 129 9.07 23.97 -20.58
C ILE A 129 9.30 25.41 -21.06
N PRO A 130 9.30 26.45 -20.18
CA PRO A 130 9.50 27.81 -20.65
C PRO A 130 10.88 28.03 -21.28
N ASP A 131 11.90 27.33 -20.79
CA ASP A 131 13.27 27.49 -21.27
C ASP A 131 13.41 26.94 -22.70
N VAL A 132 12.94 25.72 -22.97
CA VAL A 132 12.99 25.14 -24.35
C VAL A 132 12.10 25.89 -25.33
N VAL A 133 11.00 26.49 -24.87
CA VAL A 133 10.17 27.36 -25.74
C VAL A 133 10.90 28.64 -26.12
N ALA A 134 11.57 29.28 -25.15
CA ALA A 134 12.36 30.47 -25.38
C ALA A 134 13.52 30.20 -26.33
N ASP A 135 14.22 29.09 -26.17
CA ASP A 135 15.33 28.65 -27.03
C ASP A 135 14.81 28.42 -28.48
N LEU A 136 13.66 27.79 -28.63
CA LEU A 136 13.05 27.57 -29.94
C LEU A 136 12.65 28.89 -30.63
N ILE A 137 12.12 29.85 -29.86
CA ILE A 137 11.82 31.20 -30.40
C ILE A 137 13.10 31.90 -30.90
N ALA A 138 14.19 31.80 -30.09
CA ALA A 138 15.48 32.37 -30.47
C ALA A 138 16.02 31.73 -31.76
N GLY A 139 16.01 30.38 -31.82
CA GLY A 139 16.45 29.65 -33.01
C GLY A 139 15.61 29.87 -34.25
N LEU A 140 14.29 30.06 -34.13
CA LEU A 140 13.43 30.45 -35.25
C LEU A 140 13.80 31.84 -35.82
N LYS A 141 14.11 32.80 -34.92
CA LYS A 141 14.57 34.14 -35.34
C LYS A 141 15.94 34.09 -36.03
N GLU A 142 16.83 33.23 -35.58
CA GLU A 142 18.14 33.03 -36.20
C GLU A 142 18.04 32.34 -37.57
N ALA A 143 17.20 31.28 -37.64
CA ALA A 143 16.96 30.57 -38.93
C ALA A 143 16.24 31.39 -39.98
N GLY A 144 15.41 32.34 -39.56
CA GLY A 144 14.61 33.25 -40.41
C GLY A 144 13.47 32.58 -41.19
N THR A 145 13.67 31.38 -41.71
CA THR A 145 12.63 30.64 -42.46
C THR A 145 12.65 29.13 -42.11
N LEU A 146 11.49 28.50 -42.18
CA LEU A 146 11.37 27.05 -42.06
C LEU A 146 11.85 26.33 -43.33
N PRO A 147 12.51 25.17 -43.29
CA PRO A 147 13.05 24.47 -44.45
C PRO A 147 11.98 23.87 -45.38
N PHE A 148 10.73 23.77 -44.95
CA PHE A 148 9.58 23.30 -45.74
C PHE A 148 8.28 23.83 -45.15
N PRO A 149 7.16 23.82 -45.94
CA PRO A 149 5.86 24.33 -45.51
C PRO A 149 5.31 23.57 -44.31
N VAL A 150 4.94 24.31 -43.26
CA VAL A 150 4.29 23.82 -42.05
C VAL A 150 2.95 24.50 -41.89
N THR A 151 1.90 23.71 -41.67
CA THR A 151 0.55 24.22 -41.34
C THR A 151 0.20 23.81 -39.91
N ILE A 152 -0.21 24.76 -39.08
CA ILE A 152 -0.62 24.53 -37.68
C ILE A 152 -2.08 24.94 -37.55
N THR A 153 -2.96 24.00 -37.29
CA THR A 153 -4.37 24.25 -37.02
C THR A 153 -4.62 24.18 -35.52
N LEU A 154 -5.06 25.26 -34.91
CA LEU A 154 -5.36 25.32 -33.49
C LEU A 154 -6.70 24.66 -33.19
N THR A 155 -6.78 23.89 -32.11
CA THR A 155 -8.03 23.30 -31.63
C THR A 155 -8.75 24.20 -30.62
N ALA A 156 -8.08 25.24 -30.13
CA ALA A 156 -8.61 26.26 -29.22
C ALA A 156 -8.14 27.64 -29.61
N SER A 157 -8.82 28.67 -29.11
CA SER A 157 -8.41 30.05 -29.35
C SER A 157 -6.99 30.33 -28.86
N ARG A 158 -6.28 31.26 -29.49
CA ARG A 158 -4.91 31.64 -29.06
C ARG A 158 -4.82 32.05 -27.58
N ARG A 159 -5.90 32.58 -27.01
CA ARG A 159 -5.95 32.94 -25.58
C ARG A 159 -5.81 31.73 -24.63
N SER A 160 -6.10 30.52 -25.10
CA SER A 160 -5.93 29.29 -24.34
C SER A 160 -4.45 28.88 -24.18
N PHE A 161 -3.53 29.52 -24.89
CA PHE A 161 -2.11 29.30 -24.78
C PHE A 161 -1.44 30.39 -23.92
N PRO A 162 -0.46 30.05 -23.09
CA PRO A 162 0.32 31.05 -22.33
C PRO A 162 0.98 32.09 -23.25
N PRO A 163 1.26 33.32 -22.76
CA PRO A 163 1.88 34.37 -23.56
C PRO A 163 3.15 33.91 -24.28
N LEU A 164 4.04 33.17 -23.67
CA LEU A 164 5.26 32.66 -24.29
C LEU A 164 4.96 31.72 -25.48
N PHE A 165 3.95 30.87 -25.39
CA PHE A 165 3.50 30.03 -26.51
C PHE A 165 2.83 30.87 -27.62
N ARG A 166 2.09 31.93 -27.27
CA ARG A 166 1.57 32.86 -28.28
C ARG A 166 2.71 33.51 -29.05
N ASN A 167 3.80 33.89 -28.37
CA ASN A 167 5.00 34.41 -29.02
C ASN A 167 5.66 33.36 -29.93
N LEU A 168 5.68 32.07 -29.50
CA LEU A 168 6.15 31.00 -30.39
C LEU A 168 5.31 30.86 -31.65
N LEU A 169 3.97 30.90 -31.54
CA LEU A 169 3.07 30.84 -32.70
C LEU A 169 3.31 31.99 -33.66
N ASN A 170 3.55 33.22 -33.16
CA ASN A 170 3.91 34.37 -33.96
C ASN A 170 5.28 34.16 -34.66
N ALA A 171 6.31 33.72 -33.91
CA ALA A 171 7.62 33.43 -34.50
C ALA A 171 7.57 32.36 -35.58
N LEU A 172 6.72 31.34 -35.44
CA LEU A 172 6.47 30.32 -36.46
C LEU A 172 5.78 30.93 -37.71
N SER A 173 4.82 31.82 -37.50
CA SER A 173 4.19 32.55 -38.63
C SER A 173 5.18 33.43 -39.34
N ASP A 174 6.05 34.15 -38.62
CA ASP A 174 7.11 35.00 -39.21
C ASP A 174 8.13 34.17 -40.02
N ALA A 175 8.39 32.93 -39.54
CA ALA A 175 9.26 31.99 -40.24
C ALA A 175 8.58 31.22 -41.40
N GLY A 176 7.34 31.58 -41.78
CA GLY A 176 6.63 31.04 -42.92
C GLY A 176 5.67 29.88 -42.62
N ALA A 177 5.35 29.56 -41.38
CA ALA A 177 4.29 28.61 -41.05
C ALA A 177 2.90 29.26 -41.24
N THR A 178 1.97 28.47 -41.72
CA THR A 178 0.55 28.87 -41.76
C THR A 178 -0.12 28.47 -40.43
N VAL A 179 -0.48 29.45 -39.60
CA VAL A 179 -1.19 29.19 -38.31
C VAL A 179 -2.65 29.58 -38.46
N THR A 180 -3.53 28.60 -38.31
CA THR A 180 -4.99 28.79 -38.51
C THR A 180 -5.70 28.66 -37.15
N ASP A 181 -6.48 29.67 -36.80
CA ASP A 181 -7.34 29.66 -35.61
C ASP A 181 -8.54 28.71 -35.81
N PRO A 182 -9.13 28.17 -34.74
CA PRO A 182 -10.27 27.29 -34.85
C PRO A 182 -11.47 28.01 -35.41
N ALA A 183 -12.28 27.31 -36.21
CA ALA A 183 -13.57 27.83 -36.64
C ALA A 183 -14.48 28.10 -35.42
N ALA A 184 -15.40 29.05 -35.56
CA ALA A 184 -16.39 29.30 -34.53
C ALA A 184 -17.20 28.03 -34.23
N ALA A 185 -17.42 27.74 -32.93
CA ALA A 185 -18.22 26.58 -32.54
C ALA A 185 -19.67 26.72 -33.09
N THR A 186 -20.18 25.63 -33.61
CA THR A 186 -21.55 25.55 -34.12
C THR A 186 -22.28 24.35 -33.54
N ALA A 187 -23.60 24.45 -33.44
CA ALA A 187 -24.42 23.31 -33.07
C ALA A 187 -24.43 22.28 -34.21
N ILE A 188 -24.00 21.08 -33.95
CA ILE A 188 -23.86 20.01 -34.94
C ILE A 188 -24.90 18.90 -34.82
N ALA A 189 -25.58 18.80 -33.68
CA ALA A 189 -26.67 17.86 -33.47
C ALA A 189 -27.96 18.37 -34.20
N LYS A 190 -28.86 17.46 -34.55
CA LYS A 190 -30.13 17.79 -35.19
C LYS A 190 -30.93 18.79 -34.35
N PRO A 191 -31.44 19.89 -34.92
CA PRO A 191 -32.11 20.95 -34.17
C PRO A 191 -33.37 20.50 -33.39
N SER A 192 -34.00 19.43 -33.83
CA SER A 192 -35.22 18.89 -33.20
C SER A 192 -34.93 18.03 -31.93
N THR A 193 -33.69 17.63 -31.71
CA THR A 193 -33.29 16.78 -30.57
C THR A 193 -32.97 17.60 -29.32
N ASP A 194 -33.06 16.98 -28.16
CA ASP A 194 -32.72 17.61 -26.86
C ASP A 194 -31.25 18.11 -26.86
N LEU A 195 -30.32 17.30 -27.39
CA LEU A 195 -28.92 17.69 -27.54
C LEU A 195 -28.77 18.90 -28.46
N GLY A 196 -29.45 18.92 -29.61
CA GLY A 196 -29.39 20.04 -30.55
C GLY A 196 -30.02 21.32 -29.99
N ARG A 197 -31.05 21.21 -29.15
CA ARG A 197 -31.62 22.33 -28.41
C ARG A 197 -30.63 22.87 -27.36
N LEU A 198 -30.02 21.99 -26.62
CA LEU A 198 -29.00 22.35 -25.61
C LEU A 198 -27.78 23.01 -26.27
N GLN A 199 -27.22 22.43 -27.34
CA GLN A 199 -26.07 23.03 -28.07
C GLN A 199 -26.35 24.46 -28.50
N ARG A 200 -27.55 24.75 -29.09
CA ARG A 200 -27.94 26.11 -29.49
C ARG A 200 -28.07 27.04 -28.28
N ALA A 201 -28.69 26.59 -27.19
CA ALA A 201 -28.86 27.38 -25.98
C ALA A 201 -27.53 27.74 -25.30
N LEU A 202 -26.52 26.88 -25.42
CA LEU A 202 -25.17 27.15 -24.93
C LEU A 202 -24.37 28.11 -25.83
N LEU A 203 -24.59 28.06 -27.11
CA LEU A 203 -23.88 28.93 -28.06
C LEU A 203 -24.51 30.35 -28.17
N ASP A 204 -25.82 30.46 -28.07
CA ASP A 204 -26.54 31.71 -28.14
C ASP A 204 -27.27 32.02 -26.83
N HIS A 205 -26.66 32.90 -26.06
CA HIS A 205 -27.21 33.34 -24.76
C HIS A 205 -28.53 34.13 -24.86
N ALA A 206 -28.88 34.61 -26.03
CA ALA A 206 -30.14 35.30 -26.29
C ALA A 206 -31.30 34.33 -26.63
N SER A 207 -30.97 33.07 -26.94
CA SER A 207 -31.96 32.03 -27.19
C SER A 207 -32.80 31.73 -25.95
N PRO A 208 -34.11 31.42 -26.12
CA PRO A 208 -34.96 30.97 -25.02
C PRO A 208 -34.41 29.67 -24.42
N ARG A 209 -34.77 29.42 -23.15
CA ARG A 209 -34.37 28.18 -22.48
C ARG A 209 -34.86 26.96 -23.26
N ALA A 210 -34.01 25.97 -23.42
CA ALA A 210 -34.32 24.74 -24.14
C ALA A 210 -35.31 23.87 -23.37
N GLU A 211 -36.41 23.50 -23.99
CA GLU A 211 -37.30 22.48 -23.46
C GLU A 211 -36.80 21.11 -23.86
N LEU A 212 -36.54 20.24 -22.87
CA LEU A 212 -36.09 18.88 -23.08
C LEU A 212 -37.25 17.90 -22.94
N SER A 213 -37.29 16.91 -23.82
CA SER A 213 -38.37 15.93 -23.92
C SER A 213 -38.02 14.52 -23.46
N GLY A 214 -36.72 14.25 -23.17
CA GLY A 214 -36.23 12.93 -22.87
C GLY A 214 -36.16 12.02 -24.12
N ASP A 215 -35.78 12.57 -25.27
CA ASP A 215 -35.68 11.82 -26.53
C ASP A 215 -34.48 10.88 -26.63
N GLY A 216 -33.64 10.84 -25.58
CA GLY A 216 -32.47 9.99 -25.47
C GLY A 216 -31.20 10.49 -26.17
N SER A 217 -31.22 11.67 -26.79
CA SER A 217 -30.03 12.32 -27.37
C SER A 217 -29.17 13.01 -26.32
N LEU A 218 -29.74 13.38 -25.16
CA LEU A 218 -29.08 13.87 -23.96
C LEU A 218 -29.47 12.96 -22.81
N LEU A 219 -28.49 12.40 -22.13
CA LEU A 219 -28.68 11.55 -20.94
C LEU A 219 -27.79 11.99 -19.79
N LEU A 220 -28.35 12.06 -18.60
CA LEU A 220 -27.64 12.20 -17.34
C LEU A 220 -27.81 10.92 -16.55
N LEU A 221 -26.77 10.09 -16.51
CA LEU A 221 -26.75 8.85 -15.74
C LEU A 221 -26.32 9.15 -14.31
N GLU A 222 -27.14 8.81 -13.33
CA GLU A 222 -26.89 9.03 -11.92
C GLU A 222 -26.85 7.70 -11.14
N ALA A 223 -25.85 7.59 -10.28
CA ALA A 223 -25.71 6.48 -9.34
C ALA A 223 -25.24 6.99 -7.97
N ASP A 224 -25.24 6.15 -6.97
CA ASP A 224 -24.74 6.55 -5.65
C ASP A 224 -23.22 6.47 -5.59
N THR A 225 -22.61 5.45 -6.18
CA THR A 225 -21.17 5.21 -6.13
C THR A 225 -20.53 5.16 -7.52
N PRO A 226 -19.19 5.37 -7.64
CA PRO A 226 -18.48 5.21 -8.91
C PRO A 226 -18.64 3.81 -9.50
N LEU A 227 -18.67 2.77 -8.65
CA LEU A 227 -18.81 1.39 -9.11
C LEU A 227 -20.18 1.14 -9.78
N GLU A 228 -21.24 1.60 -9.14
CA GLU A 228 -22.60 1.51 -9.67
C GLU A 228 -22.76 2.35 -10.95
N ALA A 229 -22.20 3.56 -10.99
CA ALA A 229 -22.16 4.41 -12.18
C ALA A 229 -21.45 3.72 -13.35
N ALA A 230 -20.36 2.99 -13.09
CA ALA A 230 -19.62 2.28 -14.12
C ALA A 230 -20.42 1.11 -14.70
N GLU A 231 -21.09 0.33 -13.85
CA GLU A 231 -21.98 -0.73 -14.34
C GLU A 231 -23.14 -0.18 -15.15
N LEU A 232 -23.71 0.95 -14.73
CA LEU A 232 -24.77 1.64 -15.42
C LEU A 232 -24.30 2.10 -16.83
N ALA A 233 -23.15 2.78 -16.88
CA ALA A 233 -22.54 3.26 -18.12
C ALA A 233 -22.15 2.11 -19.06
N ALA A 234 -21.53 1.03 -18.55
CA ALA A 234 -21.16 -0.12 -19.34
C ALA A 234 -22.41 -0.89 -19.87
N SER A 235 -23.45 -1.04 -19.05
CA SER A 235 -24.71 -1.62 -19.48
C SER A 235 -25.38 -0.82 -20.60
N PHE A 236 -25.33 0.52 -20.50
CA PHE A 236 -25.79 1.40 -21.57
C PHE A 236 -24.94 1.21 -22.83
N ALA A 237 -23.63 1.16 -22.71
CA ALA A 237 -22.69 1.03 -23.80
C ALA A 237 -22.86 -0.28 -24.60
N ARG A 238 -23.36 -1.35 -23.99
CA ARG A 238 -23.67 -2.63 -24.69
C ARG A 238 -24.64 -2.50 -25.84
N THR A 239 -25.45 -1.48 -25.86
CA THR A 239 -26.47 -1.26 -26.87
C THR A 239 -25.96 -0.50 -28.09
N ARG A 240 -24.63 -0.17 -28.16
CA ARG A 240 -24.06 0.76 -29.11
C ARG A 240 -22.71 0.31 -29.68
N PRO A 241 -22.34 0.74 -30.88
CA PRO A 241 -21.01 0.59 -31.42
C PRO A 241 -20.04 1.57 -30.74
N LEU A 242 -19.13 1.05 -29.88
CA LEU A 242 -18.19 1.86 -29.08
C LEU A 242 -17.13 2.53 -29.94
N ASP A 243 -16.79 1.99 -31.10
CA ASP A 243 -15.81 2.57 -32.03
C ASP A 243 -16.24 3.93 -32.61
N GLN A 244 -17.51 4.31 -32.47
CA GLN A 244 -18.03 5.62 -32.89
C GLN A 244 -18.18 6.59 -31.68
N ALA A 245 -17.91 6.16 -30.47
CA ALA A 245 -18.00 6.95 -29.27
C ALA A 245 -16.65 7.59 -28.89
N THR A 246 -16.70 8.74 -28.22
CA THR A 246 -15.57 9.33 -27.51
C THR A 246 -15.86 9.34 -26.02
N PHE A 247 -14.97 8.75 -25.24
CA PHE A 247 -15.07 8.77 -23.78
C PHE A 247 -14.16 9.86 -23.21
N VAL A 248 -14.74 10.74 -22.40
CA VAL A 248 -14.00 11.68 -21.55
C VAL A 248 -13.83 11.04 -20.20
N VAL A 249 -12.58 10.76 -19.79
CA VAL A 249 -12.27 10.04 -18.56
C VAL A 249 -11.21 10.80 -17.78
N ALA A 250 -11.65 11.58 -16.79
CA ALA A 250 -10.76 12.35 -15.92
C ALA A 250 -10.61 11.74 -14.51
N ALA A 251 -11.56 10.89 -14.07
CA ALA A 251 -11.56 10.27 -12.75
C ALA A 251 -11.87 8.78 -12.83
N GLU A 252 -11.50 8.02 -11.80
CA GLU A 252 -11.83 6.59 -11.63
C GLU A 252 -11.68 5.73 -12.90
N PRO A 253 -10.55 5.83 -13.63
CA PRO A 253 -10.40 5.19 -14.94
C PRO A 253 -10.49 3.67 -14.88
N VAL A 254 -9.91 3.04 -13.85
CA VAL A 254 -9.87 1.58 -13.70
C VAL A 254 -11.26 1.01 -13.42
N THR A 255 -12.09 1.75 -12.66
CA THR A 255 -13.46 1.34 -12.33
C THR A 255 -14.33 1.23 -13.59
N LEU A 256 -14.19 2.18 -14.52
CA LEU A 256 -14.89 2.15 -15.79
C LEU A 256 -14.41 0.97 -16.66
N ASP A 257 -13.10 0.78 -16.80
CA ASP A 257 -12.54 -0.29 -17.65
C ASP A 257 -12.91 -1.67 -17.14
N ALA A 258 -12.90 -1.85 -15.82
CA ALA A 258 -13.35 -3.07 -15.18
C ALA A 258 -14.84 -3.38 -15.43
N ALA A 259 -15.70 -2.35 -15.46
CA ALA A 259 -17.11 -2.53 -15.78
C ALA A 259 -17.32 -2.89 -17.26
N LEU A 260 -16.57 -2.27 -18.18
CA LEU A 260 -16.58 -2.65 -19.60
C LEU A 260 -16.19 -4.12 -19.79
N ALA A 261 -15.10 -4.55 -19.16
CA ALA A 261 -14.65 -5.95 -19.20
C ALA A 261 -15.71 -6.92 -18.65
N ARG A 262 -16.31 -6.61 -17.48
CA ARG A 262 -17.37 -7.46 -16.90
C ARG A 262 -18.62 -7.60 -17.81
N GLN A 263 -18.89 -6.57 -18.59
CA GLN A 263 -20.00 -6.57 -19.55
C GLN A 263 -19.63 -7.17 -20.93
N GLY A 264 -18.39 -7.68 -21.07
CA GLY A 264 -17.89 -8.24 -22.33
C GLY A 264 -17.74 -7.21 -23.45
N LEU A 265 -17.49 -5.95 -23.11
CA LEU A 265 -17.21 -4.84 -24.01
C LEU A 265 -15.71 -4.64 -24.19
N PRO A 266 -15.26 -4.10 -25.34
CA PRO A 266 -13.87 -3.77 -25.55
C PRO A 266 -13.33 -2.84 -24.47
N THR A 267 -12.28 -3.27 -23.79
CA THR A 267 -11.59 -2.46 -22.79
C THR A 267 -10.80 -1.33 -23.44
N VAL A 268 -10.69 -0.22 -22.75
CA VAL A 268 -10.03 0.99 -23.28
C VAL A 268 -8.53 0.95 -23.04
N GLY A 269 -8.07 0.23 -22.01
CA GLY A 269 -6.70 0.23 -21.57
C GLY A 269 -6.38 1.47 -20.72
N LEU A 270 -7.32 1.84 -19.85
CA LEU A 270 -7.18 3.00 -18.98
C LEU A 270 -6.10 2.76 -17.92
N ARG A 271 -5.26 3.76 -17.70
CA ARG A 271 -4.13 3.68 -16.78
C ARG A 271 -4.43 4.43 -15.48
N SER A 272 -3.85 3.93 -14.40
CA SER A 272 -3.81 4.63 -13.12
C SER A 272 -2.38 4.70 -12.62
N SER A 273 -1.98 5.88 -12.15
CA SER A 273 -0.69 6.08 -11.48
C SER A 273 -0.77 5.66 -10.02
N SER A 274 0.25 4.99 -9.52
CA SER A 274 0.37 4.69 -8.09
C SER A 274 1.84 4.60 -7.67
N HIS A 275 2.17 5.24 -6.57
CA HIS A 275 3.48 5.11 -5.91
C HIS A 275 3.54 3.88 -4.97
N LEU A 276 2.39 3.24 -4.68
CA LEU A 276 2.30 2.07 -3.79
C LEU A 276 2.53 0.74 -4.51
N ARG A 277 2.87 0.75 -5.80
CA ARG A 277 3.11 -0.48 -6.53
C ARG A 277 4.31 -1.25 -5.97
N PRO A 278 4.25 -2.59 -5.87
CA PRO A 278 5.27 -3.41 -5.21
C PRO A 278 6.71 -3.14 -5.69
N HIS A 279 6.93 -3.00 -7.00
CA HIS A 279 8.26 -2.75 -7.56
C HIS A 279 8.85 -1.39 -7.16
N LEU A 280 8.03 -0.38 -6.84
CA LEU A 280 8.47 0.91 -6.32
C LEU A 280 8.76 0.88 -4.82
N GLN A 281 8.31 -0.15 -4.08
CA GLN A 281 8.54 -0.28 -2.63
C GLN A 281 9.95 -0.82 -2.32
N VAL A 282 10.63 -1.46 -3.26
CA VAL A 282 11.95 -2.04 -3.03
C VAL A 282 12.98 -0.99 -2.57
N LEU A 283 13.01 0.17 -3.23
CA LEU A 283 13.95 1.25 -2.91
C LEU A 283 13.72 1.85 -1.53
N PRO A 284 12.53 2.34 -1.16
CA PRO A 284 12.32 2.93 0.16
C PRO A 284 12.50 1.92 1.29
N LEU A 285 12.14 0.65 1.11
CA LEU A 285 12.39 -0.39 2.10
C LEU A 285 13.90 -0.63 2.29
N ARG A 286 14.68 -0.70 1.18
CA ARG A 286 16.15 -0.83 1.28
C ARG A 286 16.80 0.37 1.97
N LEU A 287 16.31 1.58 1.72
CA LEU A 287 16.80 2.79 2.36
C LEU A 287 16.46 2.80 3.87
N ALA A 288 15.23 2.44 4.24
CA ALA A 288 14.81 2.36 5.64
C ALA A 288 15.65 1.34 6.45
N LEU A 289 16.02 0.21 5.85
CA LEU A 289 16.85 -0.81 6.48
C LEU A 289 18.32 -0.37 6.74
N ALA A 290 18.73 0.81 6.29
CA ALA A 290 20.04 1.37 6.59
C ALA A 290 20.09 2.14 7.92
N PHE A 291 18.96 2.34 8.61
CA PHE A 291 18.87 3.12 9.83
C PHE A 291 18.68 2.27 11.10
N LYS A 292 19.13 2.81 12.24
CA LYS A 292 18.95 2.23 13.58
C LYS A 292 17.66 2.73 14.24
N PRO A 293 16.93 1.87 14.97
CA PRO A 293 17.05 0.42 14.98
C PRO A 293 16.57 -0.18 13.65
N GLN A 294 17.22 -1.25 13.19
CA GLN A 294 16.78 -1.93 11.98
C GLN A 294 15.39 -2.54 12.20
N ASP A 295 14.40 -2.08 11.42
CA ASP A 295 12.99 -2.49 11.63
C ASP A 295 12.70 -3.85 10.98
N PRO A 296 12.39 -4.91 11.76
CA PRO A 296 12.12 -6.24 11.23
C PRO A 296 10.82 -6.29 10.38
N PHE A 297 9.86 -5.37 10.59
CA PHE A 297 8.67 -5.28 9.73
C PHE A 297 9.04 -4.81 8.33
N ARG A 298 9.96 -3.85 8.20
CA ARG A 298 10.46 -3.42 6.88
C ARG A 298 11.23 -4.53 6.16
N ALA A 299 11.95 -5.35 6.92
CA ALA A 299 12.59 -6.54 6.35
C ALA A 299 11.56 -7.58 5.88
N ALA A 300 10.54 -7.86 6.69
CA ALA A 300 9.46 -8.76 6.30
C ALA A 300 8.69 -8.23 5.08
N GLU A 301 8.37 -6.93 5.05
CA GLU A 301 7.76 -6.28 3.88
C GLU A 301 8.59 -6.50 2.61
N LEU A 302 9.91 -6.26 2.68
CA LEU A 302 10.81 -6.47 1.53
C LEU A 302 10.85 -7.93 1.08
N LEU A 303 10.87 -8.88 2.03
CA LEU A 303 10.87 -10.32 1.74
C LEU A 303 9.54 -10.81 1.14
N LEU A 304 8.42 -10.17 1.50
CA LEU A 304 7.07 -10.52 1.03
C LEU A 304 6.70 -9.89 -0.31
N LEU A 305 7.44 -8.88 -0.78
CA LEU A 305 7.12 -8.23 -2.06
C LEU A 305 7.09 -9.24 -3.22
N PRO A 306 6.09 -9.13 -4.11
CA PRO A 306 6.15 -9.83 -5.39
C PRO A 306 7.43 -9.46 -6.14
N GLY A 307 8.16 -10.46 -6.61
CA GLY A 307 9.43 -10.23 -7.31
C GLY A 307 10.58 -9.69 -6.44
N ALA A 308 10.54 -9.86 -5.12
CA ALA A 308 11.60 -9.47 -4.19
C ALA A 308 13.01 -10.01 -4.60
N PRO A 309 14.11 -9.37 -4.13
CA PRO A 309 15.44 -9.60 -4.66
C PRO A 309 16.09 -10.96 -4.31
N LEU A 310 15.44 -11.78 -3.49
CA LEU A 310 15.94 -13.08 -3.08
C LEU A 310 15.06 -14.24 -3.57
N PRO A 311 15.58 -15.45 -3.76
CA PRO A 311 14.81 -16.64 -4.11
C PRO A 311 13.68 -16.94 -3.12
N GLY A 312 12.55 -17.46 -3.60
CA GLY A 312 11.34 -17.66 -2.77
C GLY A 312 11.57 -18.56 -1.56
N ARG A 313 12.41 -19.60 -1.67
CA ARG A 313 12.77 -20.49 -0.56
C ARG A 313 13.57 -19.74 0.51
N THR A 314 14.64 -19.04 0.10
CA THR A 314 15.43 -18.19 0.98
C THR A 314 14.58 -17.18 1.74
N ARG A 315 13.64 -16.51 1.03
CA ARG A 315 12.72 -15.54 1.66
C ARG A 315 11.88 -16.17 2.75
N ARG A 316 11.38 -17.39 2.52
CA ARG A 316 10.58 -18.13 3.51
C ARG A 316 11.40 -18.45 4.75
N THR A 317 12.61 -19.01 4.59
CA THR A 317 13.51 -19.34 5.72
C THR A 317 13.84 -18.10 6.56
N LEU A 318 14.13 -16.96 5.92
CA LEU A 318 14.40 -15.70 6.63
C LEU A 318 13.15 -15.12 7.32
N LEU A 319 11.95 -15.28 6.75
CA LEU A 319 10.69 -14.86 7.37
C LEU A 319 10.37 -15.72 8.60
N GLU A 320 10.61 -17.04 8.54
CA GLU A 320 10.45 -17.95 9.67
C GLU A 320 11.41 -17.60 10.80
N ALA A 321 12.63 -17.18 10.48
CA ALA A 321 13.58 -16.69 11.49
C ALA A 321 13.12 -15.39 12.16
N LEU A 322 12.53 -14.44 11.40
CA LEU A 322 11.95 -13.22 11.97
C LEU A 322 10.71 -13.51 12.83
N ASP A 323 9.91 -14.52 12.48
CA ASP A 323 8.77 -14.96 13.30
C ASP A 323 9.22 -15.59 14.61
N GLN A 324 10.32 -16.34 14.59
CA GLN A 324 10.92 -16.93 15.78
C GLN A 324 11.62 -15.88 16.66
N MET A 325 12.40 -14.98 16.06
CA MET A 325 13.19 -13.95 16.74
C MET A 325 13.25 -12.68 15.88
N PRO A 326 12.34 -11.70 16.13
CA PRO A 326 12.18 -10.56 15.25
C PRO A 326 13.32 -9.55 15.38
N GLY A 327 14.42 -9.86 14.74
CA GLY A 327 15.60 -9.01 14.66
C GLY A 327 16.54 -9.48 13.56
N ILE A 328 16.87 -8.61 12.66
CA ILE A 328 17.90 -8.83 11.64
C ILE A 328 19.25 -8.97 12.38
N ARG A 329 20.03 -9.97 12.04
CA ARG A 329 21.28 -10.37 12.73
C ARG A 329 21.06 -11.08 14.09
N SER A 330 19.83 -11.47 14.42
CA SER A 330 19.59 -12.36 15.56
C SER A 330 20.25 -13.75 15.33
N PRO A 331 20.47 -14.54 16.38
CA PRO A 331 20.94 -15.92 16.20
C PRO A 331 20.09 -16.72 15.22
N ALA A 332 18.76 -16.65 15.34
CA ALA A 332 17.85 -17.32 14.41
C ALA A 332 18.01 -16.82 12.95
N TRP A 333 18.22 -15.52 12.76
CA TRP A 333 18.51 -14.97 11.43
C TRP A 333 19.82 -15.50 10.86
N GLN A 334 20.89 -15.56 11.66
CA GLN A 334 22.19 -16.07 11.22
C GLN A 334 22.11 -17.55 10.81
N GLU A 335 21.44 -18.36 11.63
CA GLU A 335 21.21 -19.78 11.35
C GLU A 335 20.39 -19.97 10.06
N ALA A 336 19.34 -19.18 9.86
CA ALA A 336 18.54 -19.18 8.64
C ALA A 336 19.33 -18.76 7.39
N VAL A 337 20.27 -17.82 7.51
CA VAL A 337 21.17 -17.44 6.41
C VAL A 337 22.10 -18.59 6.07
N GLU A 338 22.72 -19.25 7.06
CA GLU A 338 23.59 -20.41 6.85
C GLU A 338 22.84 -21.57 6.19
N GLU A 339 21.63 -21.88 6.67
CA GLU A 339 20.75 -22.92 6.10
C GLU A 339 20.41 -22.57 4.63
N ALA A 340 19.94 -21.36 4.36
CA ALA A 340 19.56 -20.93 3.02
C ALA A 340 20.74 -20.99 2.02
N VAL A 341 21.93 -20.60 2.44
CA VAL A 341 23.16 -20.69 1.62
C VAL A 341 23.55 -22.14 1.34
N ALA A 342 23.50 -22.99 2.38
CA ALA A 342 23.82 -24.41 2.25
C ALA A 342 22.85 -25.14 1.31
N GLU A 343 21.56 -24.86 1.45
CA GLU A 343 20.53 -25.48 0.59
C GLU A 343 20.56 -25.01 -0.85
N ALA A 344 20.85 -23.72 -1.08
CA ALA A 344 20.86 -23.14 -2.45
C ALA A 344 22.07 -23.65 -3.27
N GLY A 345 23.16 -24.02 -2.62
CA GLY A 345 24.42 -24.35 -3.31
C GLY A 345 24.99 -23.19 -4.14
N ASP A 346 24.56 -21.95 -3.87
CA ASP A 346 24.93 -20.74 -4.58
C ASP A 346 25.83 -19.87 -3.68
N PRO A 347 27.14 -19.82 -3.98
CA PRO A 347 28.08 -19.05 -3.15
C PRO A 347 27.85 -17.54 -3.17
N GLU A 348 27.13 -17.01 -4.17
CA GLU A 348 26.82 -15.58 -4.26
C GLU A 348 25.61 -15.18 -3.42
N LEU A 349 24.82 -16.15 -2.93
CA LEU A 349 23.60 -15.87 -2.18
C LEU A 349 23.86 -15.08 -0.90
N LEU A 350 24.96 -15.41 -0.19
CA LEU A 350 25.36 -14.67 1.02
C LEU A 350 25.60 -13.19 0.70
N GLY A 351 26.35 -12.90 -0.37
CA GLY A 351 26.61 -11.53 -0.81
C GLY A 351 25.33 -10.78 -1.21
N ARG A 352 24.35 -11.49 -1.80
CA ARG A 352 23.04 -10.90 -2.09
C ARG A 352 22.26 -10.59 -0.80
N ILE A 353 22.22 -11.50 0.16
CA ILE A 353 21.56 -11.25 1.46
C ILE A 353 22.22 -10.03 2.15
N GLU A 354 23.54 -9.96 2.19
CA GLU A 354 24.27 -8.84 2.77
C GLU A 354 24.00 -7.50 2.03
N THR A 355 23.82 -7.52 0.72
CA THR A 355 23.46 -6.32 -0.06
C THR A 355 22.12 -5.75 0.38
N TRP A 356 21.14 -6.60 0.71
CA TRP A 356 19.78 -6.16 1.01
C TRP A 356 19.50 -5.91 2.49
N PHE A 357 20.14 -6.67 3.39
CA PHE A 357 19.87 -6.63 4.84
C PHE A 357 21.09 -6.26 5.68
N GLY A 358 22.29 -6.34 5.10
CA GLY A 358 23.55 -6.04 5.76
C GLY A 358 24.01 -4.59 5.58
N GLY A 359 25.27 -4.36 5.95
CA GLY A 359 25.96 -3.07 5.82
C GLY A 359 26.00 -2.27 7.12
N GLU A 360 26.53 -1.04 6.99
CA GLU A 360 26.63 -0.06 8.07
C GLU A 360 25.25 0.51 8.39
N LEU A 361 24.95 0.70 9.70
CA LEU A 361 23.70 1.28 10.16
C LEU A 361 23.92 2.71 10.69
N PHE A 362 23.05 3.62 10.28
CA PHE A 362 23.14 5.04 10.57
C PHE A 362 22.10 5.48 11.60
N ASP A 363 22.43 6.51 12.37
CA ASP A 363 21.45 7.18 13.23
C ASP A 363 20.47 7.97 12.34
N PRO A 364 19.15 7.83 12.53
CA PRO A 364 18.16 8.46 11.67
C PRO A 364 18.09 9.99 11.78
N VAL A 365 18.61 10.57 12.89
CA VAL A 365 18.69 12.03 13.12
C VAL A 365 20.02 12.59 12.64
N GLU A 366 21.12 11.91 12.95
CA GLU A 366 22.45 12.31 12.44
C GLU A 366 22.59 12.12 10.92
N GLY A 367 21.89 11.14 10.37
CA GLY A 367 21.79 10.89 8.95
C GLY A 367 22.86 9.98 8.35
N ILE A 368 22.59 9.57 7.13
CA ILE A 368 23.47 8.78 6.26
C ILE A 368 24.27 9.72 5.34
N PRO A 369 25.58 9.52 5.12
CA PRO A 369 26.33 10.27 4.11
C PRO A 369 25.71 10.06 2.71
N ALA A 370 25.52 11.14 1.95
CA ALA A 370 24.89 11.11 0.63
C ALA A 370 25.53 10.07 -0.31
N ALA A 371 26.85 9.97 -0.30
CA ALA A 371 27.59 8.98 -1.09
C ALA A 371 27.25 7.51 -0.70
N LYS A 372 26.98 7.23 0.58
CA LYS A 372 26.58 5.90 1.05
C LYS A 372 25.13 5.60 0.63
N ALA A 373 24.24 6.57 0.74
CA ALA A 373 22.86 6.43 0.25
C ALA A 373 22.82 6.21 -1.27
N ALA A 374 23.68 6.88 -2.04
CA ALA A 374 23.80 6.67 -3.47
C ALA A 374 24.18 5.23 -3.84
N LEU A 375 25.07 4.59 -3.08
CA LEU A 375 25.43 3.17 -3.30
C LEU A 375 24.23 2.23 -3.09
N LEU A 376 23.34 2.53 -2.14
CA LEU A 376 22.13 1.75 -1.93
C LEU A 376 21.17 1.89 -3.14
N CYS A 377 21.04 3.11 -3.67
CA CYS A 377 20.25 3.35 -4.88
C CYS A 377 20.85 2.63 -6.11
N SER A 378 22.16 2.65 -6.26
CA SER A 378 22.89 1.95 -7.33
C SER A 378 22.67 0.44 -7.29
N ALA A 379 22.66 -0.16 -6.11
CA ALA A 379 22.36 -1.58 -5.93
C ALA A 379 20.94 -1.94 -6.42
N VAL A 380 19.94 -1.12 -6.06
CA VAL A 380 18.57 -1.29 -6.55
C VAL A 380 18.47 -1.11 -8.05
N ALA A 381 19.11 -0.07 -8.61
CA ALA A 381 19.12 0.19 -10.06
C ALA A 381 19.76 -0.94 -10.85
N THR A 382 20.83 -1.53 -10.33
CA THR A 382 21.52 -2.68 -10.94
C THR A 382 20.64 -3.91 -10.93
N TRP A 383 20.03 -4.22 -9.80
CA TRP A 383 19.14 -5.37 -9.66
C TRP A 383 17.90 -5.27 -10.55
N THR A 384 17.22 -4.11 -10.57
CA THR A 384 16.07 -3.89 -11.47
C THR A 384 16.44 -4.02 -12.94
N GLY A 385 17.64 -3.56 -13.34
CA GLY A 385 18.17 -3.76 -14.69
C GLY A 385 18.38 -5.24 -15.05
N GLY A 386 18.75 -6.08 -14.07
CA GLY A 386 18.79 -7.53 -14.24
C GLY A 386 17.41 -8.14 -14.46
N ARG A 387 16.39 -7.67 -13.73
CA ARG A 387 14.98 -8.11 -13.89
C ARG A 387 14.44 -7.79 -15.28
N VAL A 388 14.70 -6.58 -15.77
CA VAL A 388 14.29 -6.15 -17.13
C VAL A 388 14.92 -7.05 -18.20
N ARG A 389 16.21 -7.36 -18.09
CA ARG A 389 16.89 -8.25 -19.06
C ARG A 389 16.32 -9.65 -19.04
N GLY A 390 16.12 -10.24 -17.85
CA GLY A 390 15.52 -11.58 -17.72
C GLY A 390 14.13 -11.66 -18.34
N ALA A 391 13.27 -10.65 -18.13
CA ALA A 391 11.94 -10.60 -18.72
C ALA A 391 11.99 -10.46 -20.27
N LEU A 392 12.96 -9.73 -20.82
CA LEU A 392 13.15 -9.63 -22.26
C LEU A 392 13.61 -10.97 -22.87
N ASP A 393 14.55 -11.66 -22.22
CA ASP A 393 15.02 -12.97 -22.65
C ASP A 393 13.90 -14.03 -22.65
N GLU A 394 13.03 -14.02 -21.62
CA GLU A 394 11.83 -14.87 -21.54
C GLU A 394 10.81 -14.54 -22.65
N SER A 395 10.58 -13.26 -22.95
CA SER A 395 9.66 -12.82 -24.02
C SER A 395 10.16 -13.20 -25.42
N GLU A 396 11.47 -13.22 -25.66
CA GLU A 396 12.05 -13.70 -26.92
C GLU A 396 11.90 -15.23 -27.06
N ALA A 397 11.89 -15.98 -25.94
CA ALA A 397 11.71 -17.42 -25.92
C ALA A 397 10.24 -17.84 -26.09
N ASP A 398 9.28 -17.01 -25.68
CA ASP A 398 7.83 -17.24 -25.84
C ASP A 398 7.12 -15.99 -26.39
N PRO A 399 7.14 -15.76 -27.71
CA PRO A 399 6.52 -14.59 -28.32
C PRO A 399 4.99 -14.53 -28.25
N GLU A 400 4.33 -15.65 -27.94
CA GLU A 400 2.88 -15.76 -27.79
C GLU A 400 2.41 -15.48 -26.36
N GLY A 401 3.32 -15.61 -25.38
CA GLY A 401 3.13 -15.11 -24.02
C GLY A 401 3.14 -13.59 -24.06
N GLY A 402 2.01 -12.95 -23.84
CA GLY A 402 1.88 -11.48 -23.92
C GLY A 402 3.00 -10.76 -23.18
N ALA A 403 3.56 -9.72 -23.79
CA ALA A 403 4.65 -8.91 -23.25
C ALA A 403 4.26 -8.48 -21.82
N ASP A 404 5.01 -9.00 -20.86
CA ASP A 404 4.76 -8.77 -19.44
C ASP A 404 4.97 -7.27 -19.16
N ASP A 405 3.90 -6.57 -18.77
CA ASP A 405 3.97 -5.17 -18.33
C ASP A 405 4.97 -5.01 -17.16
N ASP A 406 5.36 -6.10 -16.50
CA ASP A 406 6.35 -6.15 -15.43
C ASP A 406 7.71 -5.59 -15.84
N SER A 407 8.17 -5.83 -17.07
CA SER A 407 9.46 -5.30 -17.55
C SER A 407 9.48 -3.77 -17.54
N ALA A 408 8.40 -3.13 -17.98
CA ALA A 408 8.27 -1.68 -17.99
C ALA A 408 8.19 -1.11 -16.55
N LEU A 409 7.53 -1.81 -15.65
CA LEU A 409 7.44 -1.44 -14.24
C LEU A 409 8.81 -1.51 -13.54
N TRP A 410 9.59 -2.58 -13.77
CA TRP A 410 10.95 -2.70 -13.25
C TRP A 410 11.91 -1.69 -13.87
N ALA A 411 11.75 -1.37 -15.15
CA ALA A 411 12.51 -0.31 -15.83
C ALA A 411 12.25 1.06 -15.17
N HIS A 412 10.98 1.36 -14.83
CA HIS A 412 10.59 2.58 -14.12
C HIS A 412 11.18 2.63 -12.71
N ALA A 413 11.09 1.54 -11.95
CA ALA A 413 11.71 1.46 -10.61
C ALA A 413 13.23 1.69 -10.66
N GLY A 414 13.90 1.13 -11.67
CA GLY A 414 15.31 1.37 -11.91
C GLY A 414 15.62 2.82 -12.31
N ALA A 415 14.74 3.47 -13.06
CA ALA A 415 14.88 4.89 -13.40
C ALA A 415 14.74 5.79 -12.16
N VAL A 416 13.78 5.50 -11.27
CA VAL A 416 13.63 6.20 -9.99
C VAL A 416 14.88 6.05 -9.13
N ALA A 417 15.42 4.83 -9.01
CA ALA A 417 16.63 4.57 -8.25
C ALA A 417 17.85 5.33 -8.81
N ARG A 418 18.03 5.36 -10.14
CA ARG A 418 19.10 6.13 -10.80
C ARG A 418 18.91 7.63 -10.61
N THR A 419 17.69 8.14 -10.70
CA THR A 419 17.39 9.55 -10.46
C THR A 419 17.80 9.96 -9.05
N LEU A 420 17.40 9.17 -8.03
CA LEU A 420 17.77 9.44 -6.65
C LEU A 420 19.29 9.32 -6.43
N GLU A 421 19.95 8.33 -7.04
CA GLU A 421 21.40 8.19 -7.04
C GLU A 421 22.10 9.45 -7.57
N GLN A 422 21.67 9.98 -8.72
CA GLN A 422 22.22 11.20 -9.30
C GLN A 422 22.00 12.42 -8.40
N LEU A 423 20.83 12.56 -7.79
CA LEU A 423 20.53 13.64 -6.84
C LEU A 423 21.45 13.57 -5.63
N LEU A 424 21.77 12.38 -5.15
CA LEU A 424 22.65 12.15 -4.00
C LEU A 424 24.12 12.42 -4.33
N ILE A 425 24.59 12.00 -5.51
CA ILE A 425 25.96 12.25 -6.00
C ILE A 425 26.21 13.74 -6.21
N ALA A 426 25.19 14.49 -6.63
CA ALA A 426 25.29 15.93 -6.84
C ALA A 426 25.38 16.74 -5.52
N ARG A 427 25.26 16.12 -4.35
CA ARG A 427 25.35 16.78 -3.04
C ARG A 427 26.81 17.10 -2.66
N PRO A 428 27.03 18.14 -1.82
CA PRO A 428 28.37 18.45 -1.31
C PRO A 428 29.04 17.23 -0.65
N PRO A 429 30.34 17.04 -0.84
CA PRO A 429 31.06 15.97 -0.18
C PRO A 429 30.91 16.02 1.35
N GLY A 430 30.52 14.90 1.96
CA GLY A 430 30.35 14.79 3.41
C GLY A 430 28.99 15.21 3.94
N GLU A 431 28.08 15.72 3.12
CA GLU A 431 26.70 15.99 3.54
C GLU A 431 26.02 14.71 4.00
N LYS A 432 25.34 14.80 5.17
CA LYS A 432 24.52 13.73 5.72
C LYS A 432 23.05 14.06 5.57
N LEU A 433 22.26 13.07 5.23
CA LEU A 433 20.81 13.18 5.08
C LEU A 433 20.14 12.39 6.20
N THR A 434 19.25 13.05 6.95
CA THR A 434 18.37 12.37 7.89
C THR A 434 17.47 11.37 7.16
N GLU A 435 16.95 10.37 7.86
CA GLU A 435 15.99 9.41 7.30
C GLU A 435 14.82 10.13 6.60
N GLN A 436 14.26 11.16 7.26
CA GLN A 436 13.16 11.96 6.72
C GLN A 436 13.54 12.70 5.42
N ALA A 437 14.72 13.33 5.38
CA ALA A 437 15.18 14.03 4.20
C ALA A 437 15.42 13.08 3.01
N LEU A 438 15.93 11.87 3.29
CA LEU A 438 16.14 10.86 2.28
C LEU A 438 14.81 10.32 1.71
N LEU A 439 13.80 10.08 2.57
CA LEU A 439 12.48 9.69 2.14
C LEU A 439 11.77 10.77 1.32
N GLN A 440 11.91 12.05 1.69
CA GLN A 440 11.38 13.16 0.88
C GLN A 440 12.02 13.24 -0.50
N LEU A 441 13.33 13.01 -0.62
CA LEU A 441 14.01 12.93 -1.91
C LEU A 441 13.52 11.75 -2.74
N HIS A 442 13.28 10.61 -2.09
CA HIS A 442 12.70 9.43 -2.76
C HIS A 442 11.29 9.73 -3.29
N GLU A 443 10.40 10.33 -2.48
CA GLU A 443 9.05 10.73 -2.89
C GLU A 443 9.08 11.67 -4.11
N MET A 444 10.03 12.59 -4.13
CA MET A 444 10.22 13.47 -5.28
C MET A 444 10.65 12.69 -6.53
N ALA A 445 11.55 11.72 -6.40
CA ALA A 445 12.04 10.91 -7.51
C ALA A 445 10.94 9.99 -8.08
N VAL A 446 10.04 9.50 -7.23
CA VAL A 446 8.88 8.66 -7.61
C VAL A 446 7.80 9.49 -8.30
N GLY A 447 7.56 10.75 -7.88
CA GLY A 447 6.50 11.60 -8.41
C GLY A 447 5.11 10.99 -8.25
N SER A 448 4.34 10.89 -9.34
CA SER A 448 3.01 10.24 -9.36
C SER A 448 3.06 8.71 -9.29
N GLY A 449 4.24 8.12 -9.39
CA GLY A 449 4.42 6.67 -9.43
C GLY A 449 4.34 6.08 -10.84
N SER A 450 4.14 4.78 -10.91
CA SER A 450 4.05 4.06 -12.18
C SER A 450 2.63 3.98 -12.71
N ASP A 451 2.49 4.25 -13.99
CA ASP A 451 1.25 4.06 -14.73
C ASP A 451 1.10 2.60 -15.16
N LEU A 452 -0.03 1.99 -14.80
CA LEU A 452 -0.40 0.65 -15.23
C LEU A 452 -1.85 0.64 -15.70
N ALA A 453 -2.09 -0.05 -16.81
CA ALA A 453 -3.43 -0.41 -17.24
C ALA A 453 -3.82 -1.76 -16.61
N ALA A 454 -5.00 -1.82 -16.01
CA ALA A 454 -5.53 -3.07 -15.47
C ALA A 454 -5.99 -4.03 -16.60
N PHE A 455 -6.30 -3.47 -17.77
CA PHE A 455 -6.74 -4.18 -18.96
C PHE A 455 -6.00 -3.67 -20.19
N VAL A 456 -5.77 -4.56 -21.16
CA VAL A 456 -5.20 -4.18 -22.44
C VAL A 456 -6.29 -3.50 -23.27
N GLY A 457 -5.95 -2.41 -23.99
CA GLY A 457 -6.88 -1.75 -24.89
C GLY A 457 -7.21 -2.62 -26.09
N GLU A 458 -8.50 -2.93 -26.31
CA GLU A 458 -8.97 -3.83 -27.35
C GLU A 458 -9.40 -3.12 -28.64
N SER A 459 -9.44 -3.87 -29.73
CA SER A 459 -10.00 -3.38 -31.00
C SER A 459 -11.49 -3.08 -30.84
N GLY A 460 -11.97 -2.01 -31.49
CA GLY A 460 -13.37 -1.57 -31.35
C GLY A 460 -13.65 -0.70 -30.12
N ARG A 461 -12.63 -0.36 -29.33
CA ARG A 461 -12.76 0.56 -28.20
C ARG A 461 -13.14 1.97 -28.61
N PRO A 462 -13.74 2.79 -27.72
CA PRO A 462 -14.01 4.20 -27.96
C PRO A 462 -12.71 5.03 -28.09
N ALA A 463 -12.79 6.20 -28.71
CA ALA A 463 -11.73 7.19 -28.58
C ALA A 463 -11.68 7.73 -27.15
N LEU A 464 -10.48 8.04 -26.67
CA LEU A 464 -10.27 8.51 -25.29
C LEU A 464 -9.86 9.99 -25.29
N ALA A 465 -10.53 10.79 -24.45
CA ALA A 465 -10.12 12.14 -24.08
C ALA A 465 -9.81 12.18 -22.58
N PRO A 466 -8.59 12.57 -22.16
CA PRO A 466 -8.21 12.60 -20.74
C PRO A 466 -8.82 13.79 -19.98
N SER A 467 -9.40 14.74 -20.68
CA SER A 467 -10.11 15.90 -20.11
C SER A 467 -11.16 16.43 -21.10
N PRO A 468 -12.14 17.19 -20.63
CA PRO A 468 -13.13 17.80 -21.52
C PRO A 468 -12.49 18.65 -22.63
N GLY A 469 -11.47 19.45 -22.30
CA GLY A 469 -10.74 20.30 -23.23
C GLY A 469 -9.99 19.53 -24.33
N ALA A 470 -9.74 18.23 -24.16
CA ALA A 470 -9.07 17.37 -25.13
C ALA A 470 -10.02 16.82 -26.20
N VAL A 471 -11.33 17.04 -26.09
CA VAL A 471 -12.30 16.68 -27.12
C VAL A 471 -12.24 17.70 -28.24
N THR A 472 -11.61 17.36 -29.36
CA THR A 472 -11.32 18.29 -30.45
C THR A 472 -12.04 17.96 -31.79
N THR A 473 -12.58 16.76 -31.90
CA THR A 473 -13.28 16.30 -33.12
C THR A 473 -14.68 15.80 -32.78
N PRO A 474 -15.64 16.07 -33.72
CA PRO A 474 -16.99 15.54 -33.53
C PRO A 474 -17.06 14.01 -33.54
N SER A 475 -17.89 13.46 -32.67
CA SER A 475 -18.20 12.03 -32.56
C SER A 475 -19.70 11.80 -32.62
N ALA A 476 -20.13 10.62 -33.08
CA ALA A 476 -21.53 10.25 -33.04
C ALA A 476 -22.05 10.32 -31.59
N GLU A 477 -21.30 9.76 -30.68
CA GLU A 477 -21.62 9.73 -29.25
C GLU A 477 -20.44 10.24 -28.41
N VAL A 478 -20.74 11.02 -27.36
CA VAL A 478 -19.76 11.44 -26.34
C VAL A 478 -20.28 10.99 -25.00
N VAL A 479 -19.45 10.20 -24.29
CA VAL A 479 -19.71 9.77 -22.92
C VAL A 479 -18.71 10.46 -21.99
N TRP A 480 -19.21 11.29 -21.09
CA TRP A 480 -18.38 11.94 -20.07
C TRP A 480 -18.49 11.18 -18.76
N TRP A 481 -17.50 10.37 -18.50
CA TRP A 481 -17.34 9.61 -17.26
C TRP A 481 -16.73 10.50 -16.17
N GLY A 482 -17.33 10.50 -15.00
CA GLY A 482 -16.86 11.35 -13.90
C GLY A 482 -17.33 12.81 -14.02
N PHE A 483 -18.61 13.01 -14.38
CA PHE A 483 -19.21 14.34 -14.44
C PHE A 483 -19.54 14.87 -13.04
N VAL A 484 -18.49 14.96 -12.20
CA VAL A 484 -18.52 15.36 -10.78
C VAL A 484 -17.51 16.47 -10.52
N LEU A 485 -17.73 17.24 -9.46
CA LEU A 485 -16.83 18.32 -9.04
C LEU A 485 -15.46 17.76 -8.65
N GLY A 486 -14.39 18.39 -9.10
CA GLY A 486 -13.02 18.01 -8.78
C GLY A 486 -12.45 16.84 -9.59
N ALA A 487 -13.23 16.24 -10.50
CA ALA A 487 -12.72 15.26 -11.46
C ALA A 487 -11.72 15.89 -12.43
N ASP A 488 -11.98 17.12 -12.87
CA ASP A 488 -11.04 17.91 -13.64
C ASP A 488 -10.18 18.77 -12.71
N PRO A 489 -8.86 18.88 -12.95
CA PRO A 489 -8.04 19.83 -12.21
C PRO A 489 -8.53 21.24 -12.55
N GLY A 490 -9.19 21.87 -11.58
CA GLY A 490 -9.62 23.27 -11.69
C GLY A 490 -8.42 24.22 -11.77
N PRO A 491 -8.65 25.52 -12.10
CA PRO A 491 -7.59 26.50 -12.13
C PRO A 491 -6.91 26.60 -10.78
N SER A 492 -5.58 26.44 -10.77
CA SER A 492 -4.78 26.65 -9.56
C SER A 492 -5.08 28.03 -8.98
N PRO A 493 -5.19 28.15 -7.63
CA PRO A 493 -5.37 29.43 -6.98
C PRO A 493 -4.30 30.42 -7.45
N GLU A 494 -4.69 31.66 -7.69
CA GLU A 494 -3.76 32.71 -8.12
C GLU A 494 -2.78 33.01 -6.99
N PRO A 495 -1.46 32.80 -7.19
CA PRO A 495 -0.48 33.03 -6.13
C PRO A 495 -0.10 34.50 -5.94
N TRP A 496 -0.54 35.38 -6.84
CA TRP A 496 -0.11 36.80 -6.91
C TRP A 496 -1.11 37.74 -6.26
N THR A 497 -0.63 38.61 -5.39
CA THR A 497 -1.43 39.72 -4.85
C THR A 497 -1.68 40.78 -5.92
N GLY A 498 -2.68 41.64 -5.71
CA GLY A 498 -2.96 42.76 -6.64
C GLY A 498 -1.73 43.64 -6.89
N ALA A 499 -1.02 44.02 -5.82
CA ALA A 499 0.20 44.84 -5.92
C ALA A 499 1.35 44.12 -6.67
N GLU A 500 1.46 42.82 -6.53
CA GLU A 500 2.43 42.02 -7.32
C GLU A 500 2.04 41.95 -8.81
N ARG A 501 0.75 41.81 -9.11
CA ARG A 501 0.26 41.87 -10.49
C ARG A 501 0.55 43.20 -11.15
N ASP A 502 0.34 44.33 -10.44
CA ASP A 502 0.64 45.65 -10.93
C ASP A 502 2.13 45.80 -11.24
N ALA A 503 2.99 45.38 -10.31
CA ALA A 503 4.43 45.41 -10.48
C ALA A 503 4.93 44.51 -11.62
N LEU A 504 4.33 43.33 -11.82
CA LEU A 504 4.61 42.47 -12.96
C LEU A 504 4.17 43.07 -14.29
N LEU A 505 3.01 43.71 -14.33
CA LEU A 505 2.54 44.42 -15.52
C LEU A 505 3.48 45.58 -15.87
N GLU A 506 3.92 46.40 -14.90
CA GLU A 506 4.90 47.46 -15.12
C GLU A 506 6.23 46.91 -15.64
N ALA A 507 6.61 45.69 -15.22
CA ALA A 507 7.79 44.98 -15.73
C ALA A 507 7.52 44.33 -17.11
N GLY A 508 6.36 44.50 -17.73
CA GLY A 508 5.99 43.91 -19.03
C GLY A 508 5.64 42.43 -18.99
N VAL A 509 5.33 41.87 -17.79
CA VAL A 509 4.86 40.50 -17.61
C VAL A 509 3.34 40.50 -17.54
N THR A 510 2.68 39.92 -18.55
CA THR A 510 1.23 39.93 -18.65
C THR A 510 0.65 38.63 -18.09
N LEU A 511 0.16 38.67 -16.87
CA LEU A 511 -0.60 37.57 -16.30
C LEU A 511 -2.04 37.53 -16.85
N PRO A 512 -2.63 36.37 -17.17
CA PRO A 512 -4.03 36.27 -17.50
C PRO A 512 -4.91 36.88 -16.40
N ALA A 513 -5.97 37.58 -16.78
CA ALA A 513 -6.95 38.05 -15.79
C ALA A 513 -7.64 36.82 -15.12
N PRO A 514 -8.02 36.88 -13.83
CA PRO A 514 -8.69 35.78 -13.14
C PRO A 514 -9.97 35.32 -13.86
N GLY A 515 -10.71 36.22 -14.49
CA GLY A 515 -11.88 35.90 -15.34
C GLY A 515 -11.49 35.17 -16.63
N GLU A 516 -10.42 35.57 -17.28
CA GLU A 516 -9.93 34.96 -18.51
C GLU A 516 -9.57 33.48 -18.37
N ARG A 517 -8.95 33.11 -17.24
CA ARG A 517 -8.65 31.68 -16.94
C ARG A 517 -9.92 30.85 -16.83
N ARG A 518 -10.94 31.38 -16.12
CA ARG A 518 -12.24 30.69 -15.96
C ARG A 518 -12.99 30.60 -17.31
N ASP A 519 -12.92 31.64 -18.16
CA ASP A 519 -13.53 31.60 -19.46
C ASP A 519 -12.93 30.53 -20.38
N VAL A 520 -11.59 30.40 -20.36
CA VAL A 520 -10.87 29.37 -21.12
C VAL A 520 -11.24 27.96 -20.62
N GLU A 521 -11.38 27.81 -19.33
CA GLU A 521 -11.76 26.51 -18.72
C GLU A 521 -13.21 26.17 -19.08
N ALA A 522 -14.15 27.10 -18.94
CA ALA A 522 -15.54 26.91 -19.31
C ALA A 522 -15.70 26.60 -20.82
N GLU A 523 -14.89 27.20 -21.69
CA GLU A 523 -14.82 26.80 -23.11
C GLU A 523 -14.37 25.34 -23.27
N GLY A 524 -13.41 24.89 -22.48
CA GLY A 524 -12.98 23.48 -22.45
C GLY A 524 -14.11 22.54 -22.06
N TRP A 525 -14.87 22.89 -21.02
CA TRP A 525 -15.99 22.07 -20.53
C TRP A 525 -17.14 21.95 -21.55
N ARG A 526 -17.37 22.94 -22.38
CA ARG A 526 -18.42 22.88 -23.41
C ARG A 526 -18.07 22.00 -24.60
N ARG A 527 -16.79 21.66 -24.81
CA ARG A 527 -16.33 20.88 -25.98
C ARG A 527 -16.98 19.49 -26.08
N PRO A 528 -17.07 18.66 -25.04
CA PRO A 528 -17.79 17.40 -25.14
C PRO A 528 -19.24 17.54 -25.59
N VAL A 529 -19.93 18.57 -25.08
CA VAL A 529 -21.33 18.86 -25.45
C VAL A 529 -21.42 19.23 -26.92
N LEU A 530 -20.54 20.13 -27.39
CA LEU A 530 -20.56 20.65 -28.78
C LEU A 530 -20.00 19.65 -29.80
N ALA A 531 -19.19 18.68 -29.37
CA ALA A 531 -18.63 17.63 -30.23
C ALA A 531 -19.58 16.44 -30.45
N ALA A 532 -20.61 16.29 -29.66
CA ALA A 532 -21.58 15.20 -29.77
C ALA A 532 -22.58 15.49 -30.93
N ARG A 533 -22.68 14.56 -31.90
CA ARG A 533 -23.60 14.70 -33.05
C ARG A 533 -24.98 14.12 -32.81
N GLU A 534 -25.00 12.93 -32.20
CA GLU A 534 -26.24 12.17 -32.01
C GLU A 534 -26.60 12.05 -30.54
N ARG A 535 -25.61 11.88 -29.68
CA ARG A 535 -25.85 11.66 -28.25
C ARG A 535 -24.73 12.19 -27.36
N LEU A 536 -25.14 12.77 -26.23
CA LEU A 536 -24.29 13.11 -25.08
C LEU A 536 -24.77 12.34 -23.86
N VAL A 537 -23.83 11.64 -23.19
CA VAL A 537 -24.08 10.91 -21.95
C VAL A 537 -23.19 11.49 -20.87
N LEU A 538 -23.77 12.10 -19.86
CA LEU A 538 -23.07 12.61 -18.67
C LEU A 538 -23.25 11.60 -17.55
N VAL A 539 -22.15 11.04 -17.02
CA VAL A 539 -22.18 9.99 -16.01
C VAL A 539 -21.65 10.54 -14.69
N ARG A 540 -22.47 10.55 -13.65
CA ARG A 540 -22.11 11.05 -12.34
C ARG A 540 -22.47 10.09 -11.21
N TRP A 541 -21.86 10.30 -10.05
CA TRP A 541 -22.21 9.65 -8.79
C TRP A 541 -22.34 10.67 -7.67
N ARG A 542 -23.00 10.27 -6.56
CA ARG A 542 -23.32 11.15 -5.43
C ARG A 542 -22.32 11.09 -4.30
N LEU A 543 -21.57 9.97 -4.16
CA LEU A 543 -20.66 9.70 -3.06
C LEU A 543 -19.25 9.42 -3.58
N ALA A 544 -18.24 10.03 -2.94
CA ALA A 544 -16.85 9.66 -3.04
C ALA A 544 -16.45 8.99 -1.72
N GLY A 545 -16.41 7.66 -1.70
CA GLY A 545 -16.39 6.90 -0.44
C GLY A 545 -17.71 7.09 0.31
N THR A 546 -17.66 7.68 1.52
CA THR A 546 -18.85 8.04 2.33
C THR A 546 -19.26 9.51 2.23
N GLU A 547 -18.46 10.34 1.54
CA GLU A 547 -18.67 11.79 1.48
C GLU A 547 -19.49 12.18 0.24
N PRO A 548 -20.48 13.08 0.38
CA PRO A 548 -21.22 13.59 -0.75
C PRO A 548 -20.33 14.39 -1.72
N ILE A 549 -20.49 14.15 -3.03
CA ILE A 549 -19.79 14.89 -4.08
C ILE A 549 -20.77 15.67 -4.93
N ALA A 550 -20.46 16.94 -5.19
CA ALA A 550 -21.27 17.79 -6.06
C ALA A 550 -21.11 17.41 -7.55
N PRO A 551 -22.10 17.69 -8.39
CA PRO A 551 -21.97 17.54 -9.83
C PRO A 551 -20.93 18.52 -10.39
N HIS A 552 -20.47 18.26 -11.60
CA HIS A 552 -19.56 19.16 -12.34
C HIS A 552 -20.20 20.55 -12.57
N ALA A 553 -19.40 21.62 -12.46
CA ALA A 553 -19.89 22.99 -12.56
C ALA A 553 -20.64 23.34 -13.89
N LEU A 554 -20.33 22.63 -14.98
CA LEU A 554 -21.05 22.77 -16.23
C LEU A 554 -22.55 22.45 -16.10
N LEU A 555 -22.94 21.61 -15.10
CA LEU A 555 -24.36 21.31 -14.87
C LEU A 555 -25.15 22.54 -14.45
N ASP A 556 -24.56 23.46 -13.72
CA ASP A 556 -25.19 24.73 -13.34
C ASP A 556 -25.44 25.60 -14.58
N GLU A 557 -24.46 25.65 -15.47
CA GLU A 557 -24.66 26.36 -16.74
C GLU A 557 -25.78 25.72 -17.58
N ILE A 558 -25.75 24.40 -17.77
CA ILE A 558 -26.80 23.64 -18.45
C ILE A 558 -28.17 23.97 -17.83
N SER A 559 -28.27 23.89 -16.50
CA SER A 559 -29.52 24.15 -15.77
C SER A 559 -30.07 25.55 -15.97
N THR A 560 -29.20 26.56 -16.17
CA THR A 560 -29.65 27.92 -16.50
C THR A 560 -30.13 28.05 -17.95
N ARG A 561 -29.73 27.16 -18.87
CA ARG A 561 -30.02 27.16 -20.29
C ARG A 561 -31.19 26.28 -20.68
N VAL A 562 -31.68 25.44 -19.81
CA VAL A 562 -32.83 24.57 -20.01
C VAL A 562 -34.04 25.07 -19.22
N ALA A 563 -35.24 24.70 -19.63
CA ALA A 563 -36.46 25.02 -18.88
C ALA A 563 -36.45 24.31 -17.51
N ALA A 564 -37.06 24.91 -16.49
CA ALA A 564 -37.13 24.33 -15.16
C ALA A 564 -37.74 22.92 -15.26
N ASP A 565 -37.17 22.00 -14.47
CA ASP A 565 -37.59 20.59 -14.39
C ASP A 565 -37.45 19.74 -15.67
N SER A 566 -37.10 20.33 -16.81
CA SER A 566 -37.00 19.58 -18.08
C SER A 566 -35.78 18.64 -18.10
N LEU A 567 -34.73 18.92 -17.31
CA LEU A 567 -33.53 18.06 -17.21
C LEU A 567 -33.87 16.71 -16.59
N SER A 568 -34.87 16.64 -15.74
CA SER A 568 -35.35 15.38 -15.12
C SER A 568 -35.81 14.36 -16.16
N ALA A 569 -36.34 14.82 -17.31
CA ALA A 569 -36.73 13.96 -18.43
C ALA A 569 -35.52 13.25 -19.08
N CYS A 570 -34.33 13.83 -18.98
CA CYS A 570 -33.07 13.26 -19.49
C CYS A 570 -32.28 12.49 -18.43
N THR A 571 -32.71 12.52 -17.15
CA THR A 571 -32.02 11.90 -16.04
C THR A 571 -32.44 10.43 -15.88
N VAL A 572 -31.46 9.57 -15.79
CA VAL A 572 -31.62 8.11 -15.58
C VAL A 572 -30.86 7.74 -14.31
N ALA A 573 -31.63 7.51 -13.22
CA ALA A 573 -31.03 7.01 -11.98
C ALA A 573 -30.91 5.48 -12.00
N SER A 574 -29.87 4.96 -11.34
CA SER A 574 -29.54 3.54 -11.31
C SER A 574 -30.70 2.68 -10.79
N ASP A 575 -31.43 3.15 -9.76
CA ASP A 575 -32.60 2.49 -9.17
C ASP A 575 -33.74 2.25 -10.19
N ARG A 576 -33.91 3.18 -11.14
CA ARG A 576 -34.92 3.02 -12.21
C ARG A 576 -34.56 1.91 -13.17
N VAL A 577 -33.27 1.81 -13.54
CA VAL A 577 -32.78 0.76 -14.46
C VAL A 577 -32.80 -0.59 -13.81
N LEU A 578 -32.31 -0.67 -12.57
CA LEU A 578 -32.30 -1.90 -11.78
C LEU A 578 -33.73 -2.35 -11.39
N GLY A 579 -34.63 -1.40 -11.16
CA GLY A 579 -36.05 -1.67 -10.90
C GLY A 579 -36.89 -2.02 -12.13
N GLY A 580 -36.28 -2.17 -13.33
CA GLY A 580 -36.99 -2.52 -14.57
C GLY A 580 -37.94 -1.44 -15.11
N ARG A 581 -37.78 -0.17 -14.70
CA ARG A 581 -38.58 0.96 -15.19
C ARG A 581 -38.09 1.42 -16.55
N THR A 582 -39.01 1.93 -17.38
CA THR A 582 -38.70 2.47 -18.71
C THR A 582 -37.80 3.68 -18.60
N THR A 583 -36.70 3.73 -19.35
CA THR A 583 -35.76 4.85 -19.44
C THR A 583 -36.00 5.69 -20.71
N PRO A 584 -35.56 6.96 -20.74
CA PRO A 584 -35.66 7.80 -21.94
C PRO A 584 -35.02 7.20 -23.19
N ALA A 585 -34.01 6.34 -23.05
CA ALA A 585 -33.33 5.69 -24.15
C ALA A 585 -33.97 4.35 -24.56
N HIS A 586 -35.10 3.97 -24.01
CA HIS A 586 -35.69 2.64 -24.13
C HIS A 586 -34.74 1.50 -23.80
N TRP A 587 -33.82 1.78 -22.88
CA TRP A 587 -32.77 0.87 -22.48
C TRP A 587 -33.15 0.21 -21.16
N SER A 588 -32.90 -1.08 -21.07
CA SER A 588 -33.00 -1.88 -19.84
C SER A 588 -31.69 -2.54 -19.55
N ALA A 589 -31.27 -2.53 -18.29
CA ALA A 589 -30.11 -3.28 -17.86
C ALA A 589 -30.38 -4.78 -18.00
N ALA A 590 -29.42 -5.55 -18.46
CA ALA A 590 -29.45 -7.00 -18.33
C ALA A 590 -29.26 -7.34 -16.84
N THR A 591 -30.37 -7.54 -16.13
CA THR A 591 -30.30 -8.00 -14.73
C THR A 591 -29.97 -9.48 -14.69
N ARG A 592 -28.92 -9.83 -13.98
CA ARG A 592 -28.62 -11.22 -13.65
C ARG A 592 -29.10 -11.47 -12.23
N THR A 593 -30.10 -12.34 -12.08
CA THR A 593 -30.49 -12.77 -10.75
C THR A 593 -29.35 -13.62 -10.18
N VAL A 594 -28.68 -13.08 -9.18
CA VAL A 594 -27.72 -13.86 -8.40
C VAL A 594 -28.54 -14.60 -7.37
N ALA A 595 -28.60 -15.92 -7.48
CA ALA A 595 -29.16 -16.74 -6.42
C ALA A 595 -28.35 -16.48 -5.14
N PRO A 596 -28.98 -16.11 -4.03
CA PRO A 596 -28.28 -15.94 -2.76
C PRO A 596 -27.55 -17.26 -2.50
N ARG A 597 -26.24 -17.17 -2.28
CA ARG A 597 -25.45 -18.33 -1.90
C ARG A 597 -25.89 -18.66 -0.48
N SER A 598 -26.59 -19.78 -0.30
CA SER A 598 -26.88 -20.25 1.05
C SER A 598 -25.54 -20.39 1.78
N LEU A 599 -25.44 -19.75 2.94
CA LEU A 599 -24.31 -19.98 3.85
C LEU A 599 -24.25 -21.49 4.11
N LEU A 600 -23.04 -22.02 4.10
CA LEU A 600 -22.85 -23.42 4.49
C LEU A 600 -23.44 -23.58 5.90
N PRO A 601 -24.27 -24.61 6.14
CA PRO A 601 -24.85 -24.81 7.45
C PRO A 601 -23.71 -24.99 8.46
N GLN A 602 -23.85 -24.36 9.61
CA GLN A 602 -22.94 -24.57 10.74
C GLN A 602 -22.93 -26.07 11.09
N ARG A 603 -21.73 -26.60 11.27
CA ARG A 603 -21.56 -28.02 11.58
C ARG A 603 -21.01 -28.19 12.96
N ALA A 604 -21.82 -28.76 13.84
CA ALA A 604 -21.37 -29.16 15.16
C ALA A 604 -20.30 -30.28 15.12
N THR A 605 -20.31 -31.08 14.05
CA THR A 605 -19.39 -32.20 13.87
C THR A 605 -19.08 -32.41 12.40
N TRP A 606 -17.84 -32.64 12.06
CA TRP A 606 -17.40 -33.02 10.73
C TRP A 606 -17.16 -34.52 10.67
N THR A 607 -17.53 -35.17 9.55
CA THR A 607 -17.16 -36.56 9.27
C THR A 607 -15.86 -36.58 8.47
N VAL A 608 -14.82 -37.18 9.02
CA VAL A 608 -13.49 -37.25 8.40
C VAL A 608 -12.98 -38.69 8.42
N PRO A 609 -12.20 -39.15 7.41
CA PRO A 609 -11.54 -40.42 7.49
C PRO A 609 -10.64 -40.49 8.72
N PRO A 610 -10.73 -41.53 9.59
CA PRO A 610 -9.95 -41.60 10.83
C PRO A 610 -8.42 -41.47 10.63
N GLU A 611 -7.92 -41.98 9.49
CA GLU A 611 -6.50 -41.90 9.13
C GLU A 611 -5.99 -40.48 8.93
N THR A 612 -6.84 -39.53 8.55
CA THR A 612 -6.46 -38.12 8.33
C THR A 612 -6.19 -37.37 9.64
N VAL A 613 -6.80 -37.83 10.74
CA VAL A 613 -6.68 -37.26 12.07
C VAL A 613 -5.94 -38.19 13.05
N ALA A 614 -5.31 -39.24 12.55
CA ALA A 614 -4.52 -40.17 13.36
C ALA A 614 -3.26 -39.50 13.93
N PHE A 615 -2.86 -39.88 15.13
CA PHE A 615 -1.63 -39.35 15.74
C PHE A 615 -0.41 -40.07 15.17
N THR A 616 0.31 -39.39 14.28
CA THR A 616 1.50 -39.91 13.57
C THR A 616 2.81 -39.33 14.05
N ALA A 617 2.79 -38.28 14.84
CA ALA A 617 3.97 -37.63 15.42
C ALA A 617 3.90 -37.60 16.95
N ALA A 618 5.02 -37.36 17.60
CA ALA A 618 5.07 -37.12 19.04
C ALA A 618 4.30 -35.86 19.43
N LEU A 619 3.57 -35.92 20.52
CA LEU A 619 2.68 -34.86 20.97
C LEU A 619 3.42 -33.88 21.90
N SER A 620 3.33 -32.58 21.57
CA SER A 620 3.76 -31.52 22.50
C SER A 620 2.64 -31.18 23.49
N ALA A 621 2.98 -30.50 24.61
CA ALA A 621 1.98 -29.99 25.56
C ALA A 621 0.96 -29.10 24.89
N SER A 622 1.40 -28.19 24.02
CA SER A 622 0.51 -27.27 23.26
C SER A 622 -0.43 -28.00 22.30
N ALA A 623 0.07 -29.07 21.65
CA ALA A 623 -0.78 -29.89 20.77
C ALA A 623 -1.85 -30.64 21.57
N LEU A 624 -1.50 -31.15 22.76
CA LEU A 624 -2.43 -31.81 23.68
C LEU A 624 -3.47 -30.81 24.24
N GLU A 625 -3.04 -29.63 24.62
CA GLU A 625 -3.95 -28.56 25.08
C GLU A 625 -4.94 -28.12 24.01
N SER A 626 -4.45 -27.92 22.79
CA SER A 626 -5.30 -27.64 21.62
C SER A 626 -6.31 -28.76 21.39
N TYR A 627 -5.86 -30.00 21.44
CA TYR A 627 -6.70 -31.20 21.23
C TYR A 627 -7.78 -31.37 22.29
N LEU A 628 -7.42 -31.23 23.58
CA LEU A 628 -8.35 -31.33 24.70
C LEU A 628 -9.33 -30.16 24.76
N GLY A 629 -8.89 -28.98 24.32
CA GLY A 629 -9.71 -27.78 24.23
C GLY A 629 -10.68 -27.78 23.03
N CYS A 630 -10.24 -28.25 21.87
CA CYS A 630 -11.09 -28.41 20.69
C CYS A 630 -10.41 -29.30 19.64
N PRO A 631 -10.89 -30.55 19.41
CA PRO A 631 -10.34 -31.45 18.40
C PRO A 631 -10.33 -30.86 16.99
N PHE A 632 -11.31 -30.04 16.63
CA PHE A 632 -11.37 -29.36 15.34
C PHE A 632 -10.24 -28.35 15.17
N ARG A 633 -10.01 -27.48 16.16
CA ARG A 633 -8.87 -26.55 16.19
C ARG A 633 -7.55 -27.30 16.04
N TRP A 634 -7.36 -28.38 16.81
CA TRP A 634 -6.17 -29.20 16.71
C TRP A 634 -5.99 -29.80 15.30
N ALA A 635 -7.05 -30.30 14.70
CA ALA A 635 -6.99 -30.85 13.35
C ALA A 635 -6.58 -29.80 12.31
N LEU A 636 -7.14 -28.58 12.38
CA LEU A 636 -6.76 -27.49 11.49
C LEU A 636 -5.30 -27.08 11.69
N GLN A 637 -4.86 -26.94 12.94
CA GLN A 637 -3.52 -26.45 13.27
C GLN A 637 -2.43 -27.50 13.02
N TYR A 638 -2.61 -28.73 13.46
CA TYR A 638 -1.55 -29.74 13.49
C TYR A 638 -1.66 -30.78 12.37
N LYS A 639 -2.83 -31.01 11.80
CA LYS A 639 -3.02 -31.95 10.68
C LYS A 639 -3.09 -31.25 9.34
N ALA A 640 -3.97 -30.27 9.20
CA ALA A 640 -4.07 -29.47 7.99
C ALA A 640 -2.95 -28.41 7.89
N ARG A 641 -2.21 -28.16 8.97
CA ARG A 641 -1.14 -27.15 9.05
C ARG A 641 -1.57 -25.76 8.58
N LEU A 642 -2.81 -25.41 8.88
CA LEU A 642 -3.32 -24.09 8.62
C LEU A 642 -2.76 -23.14 9.69
N SER A 643 -1.92 -22.22 9.27
CA SER A 643 -1.35 -21.19 10.13
C SER A 643 -1.39 -19.86 9.41
N ARG A 644 -1.22 -18.77 10.15
CA ARG A 644 -0.94 -17.48 9.54
C ARG A 644 0.36 -17.59 8.76
N GLY A 645 0.43 -16.96 7.57
CA GLY A 645 1.65 -16.96 6.77
C GLY A 645 2.83 -16.33 7.54
N ALA A 646 4.01 -16.92 7.44
CA ALA A 646 5.22 -16.37 8.04
C ALA A 646 5.44 -14.91 7.59
N GLY A 647 5.75 -14.03 8.53
CA GLY A 647 6.00 -12.61 8.28
C GLY A 647 4.75 -11.73 8.13
N VAL A 648 3.53 -12.30 8.10
CA VAL A 648 2.29 -11.51 8.07
C VAL A 648 2.06 -10.78 9.39
N THR A 649 2.40 -11.43 10.49
CA THR A 649 2.36 -10.84 11.84
C THR A 649 3.59 -11.27 12.61
N LEU A 650 4.59 -10.40 12.72
CA LEU A 650 5.73 -10.67 13.59
C LEU A 650 5.31 -10.61 15.06
N PRO A 651 5.97 -11.38 15.95
CA PRO A 651 5.67 -11.32 17.39
C PRO A 651 5.81 -9.91 17.95
N GLU A 652 4.80 -9.45 18.64
CA GLU A 652 4.75 -8.16 19.33
C GLU A 652 4.19 -8.30 20.77
N GLY A 653 4.27 -7.23 21.54
CA GLY A 653 3.63 -7.11 22.85
C GLY A 653 4.07 -8.18 23.83
N ASN A 654 3.11 -8.74 24.59
CA ASN A 654 3.39 -9.70 25.65
C ASN A 654 3.99 -11.03 25.16
N GLN A 655 3.64 -11.47 23.95
CA GLN A 655 4.21 -12.70 23.38
C GLN A 655 5.71 -12.53 23.14
N LEU A 656 6.11 -11.44 22.48
CA LEU A 656 7.51 -11.13 22.24
C LEU A 656 8.29 -10.93 23.53
N LEU A 657 7.74 -10.11 24.45
CA LEU A 657 8.38 -9.84 25.74
C LEU A 657 8.54 -11.13 26.57
N GLY A 658 7.54 -12.02 26.55
CA GLY A 658 7.61 -13.31 27.24
C GLY A 658 8.76 -14.18 26.74
N THR A 659 8.81 -14.41 25.43
CA THR A 659 9.88 -15.21 24.82
C THR A 659 11.27 -14.60 25.06
N PHE A 660 11.38 -13.27 24.96
CA PHE A 660 12.64 -12.57 25.19
C PHE A 660 13.07 -12.61 26.67
N ALA A 661 12.13 -12.43 27.61
CA ALA A 661 12.38 -12.53 29.04
C ALA A 661 12.84 -13.93 29.44
N HIS A 662 12.18 -14.99 28.93
CA HIS A 662 12.60 -16.38 29.16
C HIS A 662 14.05 -16.60 28.77
N ARG A 663 14.46 -16.20 27.56
CA ARG A 663 15.85 -16.33 27.09
C ARG A 663 16.85 -15.62 28.01
N ILE A 664 16.54 -14.38 28.44
CA ILE A 664 17.41 -13.64 29.36
C ILE A 664 17.59 -14.39 30.70
N LEU A 665 16.48 -14.88 31.27
CA LEU A 665 16.53 -15.59 32.57
C LEU A 665 17.23 -16.97 32.46
N GLN A 666 16.98 -17.68 31.39
CA GLN A 666 17.64 -18.98 31.10
C GLN A 666 19.14 -18.78 30.91
N ASP A 667 19.58 -17.80 30.15
CA ASP A 667 20.99 -17.48 29.98
C ASP A 667 21.65 -17.01 31.28
N MET A 668 20.94 -16.22 32.09
CA MET A 668 21.42 -15.79 33.41
C MET A 668 21.67 -16.96 34.34
N LEU A 669 20.83 -18.00 34.28
CA LEU A 669 20.89 -19.14 35.20
C LEU A 669 21.72 -20.33 34.66
N CYS A 670 21.69 -20.57 33.38
CA CYS A 670 22.27 -21.76 32.74
C CYS A 670 23.23 -21.46 31.58
N GLY A 671 23.29 -20.23 31.08
CA GLY A 671 24.15 -19.83 29.96
C GLY A 671 25.64 -19.83 30.28
N PRO A 672 26.48 -19.50 29.27
CA PRO A 672 27.94 -19.46 29.40
C PRO A 672 28.44 -18.49 30.49
N GLU A 673 27.77 -17.36 30.68
CA GLU A 673 28.09 -16.30 31.65
C GLU A 673 27.10 -16.29 32.83
N LYS A 674 26.67 -17.49 33.27
CA LYS A 674 25.64 -17.65 34.28
C LYS A 674 26.06 -17.13 35.66
N LEU A 675 25.08 -16.62 36.39
CA LEU A 675 25.23 -16.25 37.78
C LEU A 675 25.19 -17.49 38.69
N SER A 676 26.06 -17.54 39.69
CA SER A 676 25.95 -18.55 40.75
C SER A 676 24.85 -18.14 41.75
N VAL A 677 23.71 -18.84 41.73
CA VAL A 677 22.58 -18.58 42.63
C VAL A 677 23.00 -18.62 44.11
N ALA A 678 23.95 -19.47 44.45
CA ALA A 678 24.42 -19.58 45.84
C ALA A 678 25.07 -18.28 46.34
N THR A 679 25.78 -17.55 45.50
CA THR A 679 26.53 -16.34 45.87
C THR A 679 25.89 -15.04 45.42
N ALA A 680 25.11 -15.05 44.32
CA ALA A 680 24.51 -13.87 43.78
C ALA A 680 23.46 -13.23 44.70
N THR A 681 23.40 -11.89 44.65
CA THR A 681 22.37 -11.11 45.33
C THR A 681 21.25 -10.76 44.32
N ALA A 682 20.10 -10.32 44.81
CA ALA A 682 19.03 -9.76 43.99
C ALA A 682 19.52 -8.56 43.14
N ALA A 683 20.45 -7.76 43.68
CA ALA A 683 21.06 -6.63 42.96
C ALA A 683 21.94 -7.10 41.80
N ASP A 684 22.73 -8.17 41.99
CA ASP A 684 23.55 -8.75 40.93
C ASP A 684 22.69 -9.30 39.78
N ALA A 685 21.62 -10.01 40.11
CA ALA A 685 20.67 -10.55 39.14
C ALA A 685 19.96 -9.43 38.33
N ARG A 686 19.53 -8.37 39.05
CA ARG A 686 18.93 -7.20 38.41
C ARG A 686 19.91 -6.50 37.46
N ALA A 687 21.13 -6.29 37.88
CA ALA A 687 22.16 -5.66 37.07
C ALA A 687 22.48 -6.49 35.81
N TRP A 688 22.69 -7.78 35.97
CA TRP A 688 22.95 -8.71 34.86
C TRP A 688 21.82 -8.70 33.83
N ALA A 689 20.57 -8.85 34.29
CA ALA A 689 19.40 -8.87 33.42
C ALA A 689 19.17 -7.54 32.67
N THR A 690 19.43 -6.41 33.38
CA THR A 690 19.34 -5.08 32.76
C THR A 690 20.37 -4.92 31.64
N GLN A 691 21.62 -5.36 31.87
CA GLN A 691 22.68 -5.29 30.88
C GLN A 691 22.36 -6.20 29.68
N ALA A 692 22.00 -7.48 29.94
CA ALA A 692 21.65 -8.44 28.89
C ALA A 692 20.43 -7.97 28.05
N PHE A 693 19.42 -7.37 28.71
CA PHE A 693 18.28 -6.77 28.01
C PHE A 693 18.74 -5.67 27.06
N THR A 694 19.55 -4.74 27.56
CA THR A 694 20.02 -3.57 26.79
C THR A 694 20.85 -4.00 25.58
N ASP A 695 21.73 -4.97 25.74
CA ASP A 695 22.62 -5.44 24.68
C ASP A 695 21.91 -6.22 23.58
N ARG A 696 20.81 -6.91 23.92
CA ARG A 696 20.17 -7.90 23.03
C ARG A 696 18.84 -7.44 22.43
N VAL A 697 18.14 -6.50 23.09
CA VAL A 697 16.77 -6.12 22.67
C VAL A 697 16.71 -5.65 21.22
N GLY A 698 17.68 -4.86 20.75
CA GLY A 698 17.73 -4.35 19.37
C GLY A 698 17.95 -5.43 18.30
N VAL A 699 18.43 -6.61 18.70
CA VAL A 699 18.76 -7.72 17.79
C VAL A 699 17.79 -8.89 17.93
N GLN A 700 17.31 -9.17 19.13
CA GLN A 700 16.45 -10.34 19.42
C GLN A 700 14.97 -9.99 19.58
N ALA A 701 14.66 -8.74 19.90
CA ALA A 701 13.30 -8.24 20.12
C ALA A 701 13.16 -6.81 19.61
N ALA A 702 13.65 -6.57 18.38
CA ALA A 702 13.69 -5.26 17.75
C ALA A 702 12.35 -4.50 17.72
N PRO A 703 11.16 -5.11 17.66
CA PRO A 703 9.89 -4.40 17.79
C PRO A 703 9.74 -3.59 19.09
N LEU A 704 10.42 -3.96 20.17
CA LEU A 704 10.37 -3.23 21.45
C LEU A 704 11.14 -1.91 21.41
N VAL A 705 12.14 -1.75 20.51
CA VAL A 705 12.96 -0.53 20.40
C VAL A 705 12.47 0.43 19.31
N ARG A 706 11.30 0.19 18.74
CA ARG A 706 10.71 1.11 17.75
C ARG A 706 10.44 2.48 18.37
N ARG A 707 10.61 3.54 17.58
CA ARG A 707 10.34 4.91 17.99
C ARG A 707 8.90 5.06 18.51
N GLY A 708 8.72 5.84 19.56
CA GLY A 708 7.45 6.08 20.22
C GLY A 708 7.04 5.00 21.23
N ARG A 709 7.90 3.99 21.47
CA ARG A 709 7.69 2.94 22.48
C ARG A 709 8.67 2.99 23.65
N GLU A 710 9.28 4.11 23.91
CA GLU A 710 10.31 4.27 24.94
C GLU A 710 9.80 3.92 26.34
N VAL A 711 8.53 4.28 26.66
CA VAL A 711 7.90 3.95 27.95
C VAL A 711 7.65 2.45 28.09
N GLU A 712 7.22 1.79 27.01
CA GLU A 712 7.00 0.33 26.98
C GLU A 712 8.33 -0.40 27.14
N LEU A 713 9.39 0.07 26.48
CA LEU A 713 10.73 -0.46 26.56
C LEU A 713 11.28 -0.39 27.99
N ASP A 714 11.13 0.76 28.67
CA ASP A 714 11.58 0.95 30.06
C ASP A 714 10.80 0.06 31.03
N ARG A 715 9.48 -0.11 30.83
CA ARG A 715 8.66 -1.02 31.62
C ARG A 715 9.09 -2.47 31.40
N ALA A 716 9.31 -2.90 30.16
CA ALA A 716 9.77 -4.23 29.82
C ALA A 716 11.12 -4.54 30.46
N ARG A 717 12.09 -3.60 30.35
CA ARG A 717 13.41 -3.73 31.00
C ARG A 717 13.30 -3.87 32.51
N SER A 718 12.48 -3.05 33.15
CA SER A 718 12.25 -3.07 34.58
C SER A 718 11.58 -4.37 35.05
N LEU A 719 10.59 -4.87 34.29
CA LEU A 719 9.92 -6.14 34.55
C LEU A 719 10.92 -7.30 34.54
N VAL A 720 11.72 -7.43 33.46
CA VAL A 720 12.69 -8.53 33.34
C VAL A 720 13.75 -8.46 34.44
N ALA A 721 14.23 -7.26 34.75
CA ALA A 721 15.20 -7.05 35.83
C ALA A 721 14.65 -7.42 37.22
N ASN A 722 13.39 -7.07 37.52
CA ASN A 722 12.73 -7.42 38.78
C ASN A 722 12.42 -8.92 38.83
N ALA A 723 11.96 -9.52 37.74
CA ALA A 723 11.74 -10.99 37.69
C ALA A 723 13.03 -11.77 37.94
N ALA A 724 14.15 -11.33 37.35
CA ALA A 724 15.47 -11.92 37.57
C ALA A 724 15.88 -11.89 39.06
N ALA A 725 15.70 -10.73 39.71
CA ALA A 725 15.98 -10.56 41.12
C ALA A 725 15.11 -11.51 42.00
N ALA A 726 13.80 -11.51 41.77
CA ALA A 726 12.84 -12.33 42.49
C ALA A 726 13.09 -13.84 42.31
N LEU A 727 13.43 -14.28 41.11
CA LEU A 727 13.74 -15.68 40.81
C LEU A 727 15.02 -16.15 41.51
N VAL A 728 16.09 -15.35 41.51
CA VAL A 728 17.33 -15.65 42.19
C VAL A 728 17.12 -15.71 43.73
N GLU A 729 16.38 -14.74 44.30
CA GLU A 729 16.04 -14.76 45.72
C GLU A 729 15.22 -15.99 46.09
N PHE A 730 14.23 -16.36 45.29
CA PHE A 730 13.40 -17.53 45.50
C PHE A 730 14.24 -18.84 45.46
N LEU A 731 15.06 -19.01 44.41
CA LEU A 731 15.91 -20.18 44.27
C LEU A 731 16.91 -20.30 45.46
N LYS A 732 17.52 -19.19 45.86
CA LYS A 732 18.45 -19.14 46.99
C LYS A 732 17.77 -19.46 48.31
N ALA A 733 16.60 -18.86 48.58
CA ALA A 733 15.85 -19.11 49.82
C ALA A 733 15.35 -20.58 49.93
N THR A 734 15.04 -21.20 48.80
CA THR A 734 14.54 -22.58 48.77
C THR A 734 15.67 -23.61 48.67
N GLY A 735 16.89 -23.21 48.35
CA GLY A 735 18.05 -24.07 48.15
C GLY A 735 17.98 -24.92 46.88
N TRP A 736 17.17 -24.52 45.91
CA TRP A 736 17.16 -25.10 44.58
C TRP A 736 18.23 -24.46 43.70
N ASN A 737 19.02 -25.30 43.02
CA ASN A 737 20.05 -24.84 42.08
C ASN A 737 19.62 -25.09 40.63
N PRO A 738 19.71 -24.10 39.72
CA PRO A 738 19.44 -24.32 38.31
C PRO A 738 20.50 -25.22 37.69
N VAL A 739 20.09 -26.22 36.94
CA VAL A 739 20.99 -27.19 36.31
C VAL A 739 20.88 -27.20 34.81
N ASP A 740 19.71 -26.89 34.29
CA ASP A 740 19.47 -26.87 32.83
C ASP A 740 18.31 -25.95 32.46
N ALA A 741 18.31 -25.41 31.26
CA ALA A 741 17.25 -24.63 30.68
C ALA A 741 16.93 -25.16 29.28
N GLU A 742 15.67 -25.03 28.85
CA GLU A 742 15.18 -25.59 27.56
C GLU A 742 15.55 -27.08 27.38
N ARG A 743 15.51 -27.82 28.47
CA ARG A 743 15.84 -29.25 28.43
C ARG A 743 14.79 -30.01 27.64
N GLU A 744 15.22 -30.66 26.56
CA GLU A 744 14.37 -31.58 25.83
C GLU A 744 14.04 -32.83 26.71
N VAL A 745 12.77 -33.13 26.79
CA VAL A 745 12.25 -34.33 27.48
C VAL A 745 11.36 -35.12 26.53
N THR A 746 11.55 -36.42 26.47
CA THR A 746 10.82 -37.35 25.61
C THR A 746 10.26 -38.52 26.41
N GLY A 747 9.14 -39.07 25.94
CA GLY A 747 8.51 -40.22 26.61
C GLY A 747 7.16 -40.57 25.98
N SER A 748 6.17 -40.90 26.82
CA SER A 748 4.84 -41.24 26.34
C SER A 748 3.74 -40.62 27.21
N PHE A 749 2.64 -40.24 26.57
CA PHE A 749 1.42 -39.79 27.22
C PHE A 749 0.23 -40.61 26.69
N ALA A 750 -0.50 -41.26 27.56
CA ALA A 750 -1.65 -42.11 27.21
C ALA A 750 -1.40 -43.11 26.06
N GLY A 751 -0.16 -43.62 25.96
CA GLY A 751 0.25 -44.59 24.93
C GLY A 751 0.64 -43.94 23.60
N GLN A 752 0.78 -42.64 23.51
CA GLN A 752 1.34 -41.93 22.37
C GLN A 752 2.71 -41.36 22.69
N PRO A 753 3.66 -41.31 21.75
CA PRO A 753 4.92 -40.59 21.96
C PRO A 753 4.64 -39.13 22.33
N ALA A 754 5.39 -38.61 23.30
CA ALA A 754 5.30 -37.21 23.71
C ALA A 754 6.68 -36.60 23.89
N HIS A 755 6.82 -35.30 23.67
CA HIS A 755 8.04 -34.54 23.83
C HIS A 755 7.75 -33.13 24.34
N GLY A 756 8.75 -32.45 24.84
CA GLY A 756 8.66 -31.06 25.25
C GLY A 756 10.01 -30.50 25.67
N PHE A 757 9.99 -29.20 25.95
CA PHE A 757 11.13 -28.45 26.45
C PHE A 757 10.76 -27.85 27.80
N VAL A 758 11.58 -28.11 28.80
CA VAL A 758 11.37 -27.60 30.17
C VAL A 758 12.10 -26.27 30.31
N ASP A 759 11.37 -25.19 30.58
CA ASP A 759 11.93 -23.82 30.65
C ASP A 759 13.13 -23.75 31.63
N LEU A 760 13.00 -24.35 32.81
CA LEU A 760 14.05 -24.37 33.81
C LEU A 760 13.97 -25.66 34.68
N VAL A 761 15.06 -26.43 34.68
CA VAL A 761 15.24 -27.58 35.58
C VAL A 761 16.12 -27.16 36.75
N VAL A 762 15.65 -27.41 37.94
CA VAL A 762 16.38 -27.13 39.20
C VAL A 762 16.61 -28.40 39.99
N GLU A 763 17.73 -28.46 40.73
CA GLU A 763 18.12 -29.63 41.52
C GLU A 763 18.34 -29.25 43.00
N LYS A 764 17.92 -30.15 43.93
CA LYS A 764 18.18 -30.05 45.33
C LYS A 764 18.34 -31.45 45.92
N GLY A 765 19.57 -31.75 46.44
CA GLY A 765 19.85 -33.02 47.10
C GLY A 765 19.64 -34.25 46.20
N GLY A 766 19.99 -34.19 44.94
CA GLY A 766 19.84 -35.27 43.96
C GLY A 766 18.41 -35.43 43.41
N ARG A 767 17.48 -34.54 43.77
CA ARG A 767 16.12 -34.51 43.22
C ARG A 767 15.94 -33.32 42.27
N GLU A 768 15.41 -33.59 41.11
CA GLU A 768 15.06 -32.57 40.18
C GLU A 768 13.63 -32.05 40.37
N ALA A 769 13.40 -30.80 40.03
CA ALA A 769 12.12 -30.17 39.96
C ALA A 769 12.07 -29.27 38.70
N LEU A 770 10.89 -28.93 38.22
CA LEU A 770 10.72 -28.05 37.09
C LEU A 770 10.01 -26.73 37.46
N VAL A 771 10.50 -25.67 36.89
CA VAL A 771 9.88 -24.33 36.97
C VAL A 771 9.54 -23.87 35.55
N ASP A 772 8.27 -23.68 35.30
CA ASP A 772 7.77 -23.18 34.05
C ASP A 772 7.59 -21.64 34.19
N LEU A 773 8.24 -20.91 33.33
CA LEU A 773 8.25 -19.44 33.35
C LEU A 773 7.04 -18.89 32.60
N LYS A 774 6.34 -17.92 33.15
CA LYS A 774 5.21 -17.25 32.51
C LYS A 774 5.32 -15.74 32.66
N LEU A 775 5.19 -14.98 31.58
CA LEU A 775 5.32 -13.52 31.64
C LEU A 775 4.33 -12.92 32.64
N SER A 776 3.04 -13.29 32.53
CA SER A 776 1.94 -12.71 33.28
C SER A 776 0.81 -13.73 33.51
N GLY A 777 -0.31 -13.26 34.10
CA GLY A 777 -1.51 -14.07 34.25
C GLY A 777 -1.59 -14.85 35.56
N LEU A 778 -1.12 -14.30 36.68
CA LEU A 778 -1.10 -14.94 38.01
C LEU A 778 -2.44 -15.62 38.36
N LYS A 779 -3.56 -14.87 38.26
CA LYS A 779 -4.90 -15.42 38.55
C LYS A 779 -5.33 -16.55 37.62
N TYR A 780 -4.95 -16.46 36.38
CA TYR A 780 -5.25 -17.49 35.37
C TYR A 780 -4.47 -18.78 35.69
N ARG A 781 -3.19 -18.68 36.06
CA ARG A 781 -2.35 -19.83 36.46
C ARG A 781 -2.80 -20.44 37.80
N GLN A 782 -3.28 -19.62 38.74
CA GLN A 782 -3.93 -20.10 39.94
C GLN A 782 -5.15 -20.96 39.61
N LYS A 783 -6.05 -20.45 38.77
CA LYS A 783 -7.23 -21.21 38.33
C LYS A 783 -6.88 -22.50 37.57
N GLU A 784 -5.84 -22.50 36.73
CA GLU A 784 -5.36 -23.74 36.10
C GLU A 784 -4.90 -24.81 37.11
N LEU A 785 -4.18 -24.40 38.17
CA LEU A 785 -3.77 -25.29 39.23
C LEU A 785 -4.96 -25.78 40.07
N GLU A 786 -5.87 -24.89 40.48
CA GLU A 786 -7.08 -25.20 41.22
C GLU A 786 -7.95 -26.24 40.51
N GLN A 787 -8.08 -26.12 39.19
CA GLN A 787 -8.91 -27.00 38.36
C GLN A 787 -8.20 -28.23 37.83
N GLY A 788 -6.91 -28.43 38.15
CA GLY A 788 -6.13 -29.55 37.61
C GLY A 788 -5.93 -29.50 36.11
N ARG A 789 -5.84 -28.30 35.56
CA ARG A 789 -5.70 -28.04 34.11
C ARG A 789 -4.29 -27.64 33.69
N ALA A 790 -3.32 -27.62 34.61
CA ALA A 790 -1.92 -27.27 34.33
C ALA A 790 -1.20 -28.44 33.64
N LEU A 791 -1.62 -28.79 32.41
CA LEU A 791 -1.12 -29.97 31.70
C LEU A 791 0.36 -29.86 31.34
N GLN A 792 0.84 -28.70 30.94
CA GLN A 792 2.22 -28.47 30.52
C GLN A 792 3.19 -28.91 31.65
N THR A 793 3.01 -28.38 32.84
CA THR A 793 3.84 -28.71 34.01
C THR A 793 3.70 -30.17 34.43
N ALA A 794 2.50 -30.74 34.43
CA ALA A 794 2.24 -32.14 34.75
C ALA A 794 2.85 -33.11 33.71
N LEU A 795 2.72 -32.84 32.44
CA LEU A 795 3.31 -33.62 31.36
C LEU A 795 4.84 -33.60 31.44
N TYR A 796 5.44 -32.43 31.59
CA TYR A 796 6.88 -32.28 31.65
C TYR A 796 7.45 -32.94 32.92
N ALA A 797 6.75 -32.86 34.05
CA ALA A 797 7.11 -33.62 35.26
C ALA A 797 7.09 -35.15 35.00
N SER A 798 6.10 -35.62 34.19
CA SER A 798 6.05 -37.06 33.86
C SER A 798 7.17 -37.49 32.91
N LEU A 799 7.54 -36.62 31.94
CA LEU A 799 8.61 -36.92 30.97
C LEU A 799 10.01 -36.79 31.60
N LEU A 800 10.18 -35.87 32.57
CA LEU A 800 11.43 -35.71 33.33
C LEU A 800 11.61 -36.83 34.39
N GLY A 801 10.50 -37.33 34.92
CA GLY A 801 10.48 -38.32 35.97
C GLY A 801 10.91 -39.72 35.53
N LYS A 802 11.42 -40.55 36.46
CA LYS A 802 11.73 -41.97 36.18
C LYS A 802 10.51 -42.84 36.45
N SER A 803 10.29 -43.81 35.55
CA SER A 803 9.17 -44.75 35.66
C SER A 803 9.07 -45.39 37.03
N GLY A 804 7.89 -45.38 37.65
CA GLY A 804 7.64 -45.96 38.97
C GLY A 804 8.06 -45.10 40.17
N GLN A 805 8.56 -43.90 39.96
CA GLN A 805 8.85 -42.95 41.04
C GLN A 805 7.78 -41.86 41.12
N LYS A 806 7.71 -41.15 42.28
CA LYS A 806 6.89 -39.94 42.39
C LYS A 806 7.38 -38.91 41.39
N LEU A 807 6.42 -38.21 40.74
CA LEU A 807 6.75 -37.18 39.77
C LEU A 807 7.65 -36.09 40.40
N PRO A 808 8.58 -35.52 39.62
CA PRO A 808 9.31 -34.33 40.03
C PRO A 808 8.37 -33.19 40.40
N PRO A 809 8.65 -32.42 41.46
CA PRO A 809 7.87 -31.24 41.79
C PRO A 809 7.84 -30.24 40.65
N SER A 810 6.69 -29.55 40.51
CA SER A 810 6.50 -28.58 39.42
C SER A 810 5.73 -27.32 39.86
N GLY A 811 5.94 -26.23 39.16
CA GLY A 811 5.16 -25.00 39.37
C GLY A 811 5.43 -23.95 38.35
N PHE A 812 4.66 -22.87 38.45
CA PHE A 812 4.76 -21.69 37.57
C PHE A 812 5.50 -20.56 38.28
N PHE A 813 6.49 -19.94 37.64
CA PHE A 813 7.05 -18.68 38.11
C PHE A 813 6.52 -17.56 37.22
N VAL A 814 5.68 -16.67 37.78
CA VAL A 814 5.06 -15.55 37.07
C VAL A 814 5.97 -14.34 37.18
N LEU A 815 6.54 -13.92 36.06
CA LEU A 815 7.59 -12.90 35.95
C LEU A 815 7.12 -11.52 36.40
N GLU A 816 5.91 -11.10 35.98
CA GLU A 816 5.34 -9.79 36.31
C GLU A 816 5.15 -9.62 37.82
N ASP A 817 4.75 -10.68 38.50
CA ASP A 817 4.47 -10.67 39.95
C ASP A 817 5.69 -11.10 40.79
N GLY A 818 6.70 -11.71 40.15
CA GLY A 818 7.85 -12.29 40.85
C GLY A 818 7.47 -13.44 41.80
N GLN A 819 6.41 -14.19 41.48
CA GLN A 819 5.82 -15.19 42.39
C GLN A 819 5.87 -16.60 41.81
N MET A 820 6.18 -17.55 42.69
CA MET A 820 6.09 -18.99 42.41
C MET A 820 4.72 -19.52 42.83
N LEU A 821 4.03 -20.23 41.94
CA LEU A 821 2.77 -20.94 42.19
C LEU A 821 3.00 -22.44 42.13
N THR A 822 2.48 -23.18 43.11
CA THR A 822 2.57 -24.65 43.16
C THR A 822 1.41 -25.27 43.91
N THR A 823 1.10 -26.53 43.64
CA THR A 823 0.25 -27.39 44.49
C THR A 823 1.05 -28.22 45.50
N GLU A 824 2.40 -28.11 45.52
CA GLU A 824 3.31 -28.95 46.35
C GLU A 824 4.11 -28.10 47.35
N PRO A 825 3.52 -27.67 48.48
CA PRO A 825 4.14 -26.72 49.43
C PRO A 825 5.46 -27.19 50.03
N LEU A 826 5.64 -28.49 50.18
CA LEU A 826 6.88 -29.04 50.74
C LEU A 826 8.06 -28.99 49.78
N ALA A 827 7.78 -28.92 48.49
CA ALA A 827 8.84 -28.88 47.51
C ALA A 827 9.39 -27.45 47.33
N PHE A 828 8.52 -26.45 47.38
CA PHE A 828 8.87 -25.05 47.18
C PHE A 828 8.45 -24.16 48.37
N PRO A 829 9.22 -24.19 49.47
CA PRO A 829 8.93 -23.36 50.62
C PRO A 829 8.91 -21.86 50.25
N GLY A 830 7.88 -21.14 50.70
CA GLY A 830 7.70 -19.72 50.35
C GLY A 830 6.98 -19.44 49.04
N ALA A 831 6.64 -20.47 48.28
CA ALA A 831 5.76 -20.32 47.11
C ALA A 831 4.31 -20.07 47.54
N THR A 832 3.53 -19.44 46.70
CA THR A 832 2.08 -19.36 46.84
C THR A 832 1.46 -20.73 46.57
N VAL A 833 0.95 -21.37 47.62
CA VAL A 833 0.33 -22.68 47.54
C VAL A 833 -1.10 -22.54 47.01
N VAL A 834 -1.41 -23.27 45.97
CA VAL A 834 -2.74 -23.32 45.37
C VAL A 834 -3.39 -24.65 45.73
N GLU A 835 -4.57 -24.58 46.34
CA GLU A 835 -5.35 -25.80 46.65
C GLU A 835 -5.94 -26.35 45.34
N GLY A 836 -5.57 -27.56 44.96
CA GLY A 836 -6.04 -28.19 43.72
C GLY A 836 -5.43 -29.57 43.50
N PRO A 837 -5.83 -30.28 42.44
CA PRO A 837 -5.24 -31.57 42.07
C PRO A 837 -3.76 -31.40 41.77
N GLY A 838 -2.93 -32.30 42.35
CA GLY A 838 -1.50 -32.27 42.05
C GLY A 838 -1.18 -32.76 40.61
N PRO A 839 0.11 -32.69 40.23
CA PRO A 839 0.51 -33.01 38.81
C PRO A 839 0.09 -34.42 38.36
N GLN A 840 0.10 -35.41 39.26
CA GLN A 840 -0.31 -36.77 38.94
C GLN A 840 -1.81 -36.85 38.58
N ALA A 841 -2.68 -36.25 39.41
CA ALA A 841 -4.13 -36.24 39.15
C ALA A 841 -4.49 -35.44 37.90
N THR A 842 -3.79 -34.30 37.63
CA THR A 842 -3.90 -33.52 36.39
C THR A 842 -3.56 -34.35 35.17
N LEU A 843 -2.48 -35.15 35.23
CA LEU A 843 -2.04 -36.02 34.15
C LEU A 843 -3.06 -37.14 33.89
N GLU A 844 -3.58 -37.78 34.95
CA GLU A 844 -4.58 -38.85 34.85
C GLU A 844 -5.89 -38.35 34.24
N GLY A 845 -6.41 -37.20 34.69
CA GLY A 845 -7.60 -36.59 34.15
C GLY A 845 -7.42 -36.16 32.67
N SER A 846 -6.30 -35.54 32.33
CA SER A 846 -5.98 -35.20 30.95
C SER A 846 -5.84 -36.45 30.06
N ALA A 847 -5.29 -37.56 30.56
CA ALA A 847 -5.20 -38.82 29.83
C ALA A 847 -6.58 -39.46 29.63
N GLU A 848 -7.51 -39.29 30.56
CA GLU A 848 -8.92 -39.71 30.39
C GLU A 848 -9.58 -38.92 29.24
N GLY A 849 -9.49 -37.60 29.27
CA GLY A 849 -10.00 -36.74 28.20
C GLY A 849 -9.39 -37.07 26.84
N PHE A 850 -8.09 -37.27 26.79
CA PHE A 850 -7.40 -37.70 25.57
C PHE A 850 -7.95 -39.02 25.01
N ARG A 851 -8.13 -40.05 25.83
CA ARG A 851 -8.68 -41.36 25.41
C ARG A 851 -10.12 -41.22 24.94
N PHE A 852 -10.93 -40.32 25.56
CA PHE A 852 -12.29 -40.07 25.15
C PHE A 852 -12.32 -39.44 23.74
N TRP A 853 -11.65 -38.33 23.54
CA TRP A 853 -11.61 -37.67 22.21
C TRP A 853 -10.99 -38.54 21.13
N LYS A 854 -9.99 -39.37 21.48
CA LYS A 854 -9.41 -40.35 20.54
C LYS A 854 -10.45 -41.34 20.05
N LYS A 855 -11.32 -41.89 20.91
CA LYS A 855 -12.44 -42.75 20.49
C LYS A 855 -13.40 -42.03 19.55
N VAL A 856 -13.67 -40.76 19.79
CA VAL A 856 -14.53 -39.94 18.89
C VAL A 856 -13.90 -39.85 17.49
N LEU A 857 -12.60 -39.53 17.42
CA LEU A 857 -11.89 -39.47 16.13
C LEU A 857 -11.80 -40.83 15.42
N GLU A 858 -11.62 -41.92 16.15
CA GLU A 858 -11.61 -43.29 15.60
C GLU A 858 -12.97 -43.68 14.99
N LYS A 859 -14.07 -43.01 15.38
CA LYS A 859 -15.39 -43.13 14.75
C LYS A 859 -15.55 -42.20 13.52
N GLY A 860 -14.50 -41.49 13.14
CA GLY A 860 -14.54 -40.54 12.02
C GLY A 860 -15.29 -39.25 12.33
N LEU A 861 -15.51 -38.92 13.61
CA LEU A 861 -16.16 -37.69 14.03
C LEU A 861 -15.13 -36.68 14.49
N LEU A 862 -15.21 -35.46 13.98
CA LEU A 862 -14.38 -34.34 14.37
C LEU A 862 -15.27 -33.20 14.91
N PRO A 863 -15.48 -33.15 16.25
CA PRO A 863 -16.41 -32.18 16.87
C PRO A 863 -15.82 -30.78 16.92
N VAL A 864 -16.69 -29.78 16.75
CA VAL A 864 -16.40 -28.35 16.90
C VAL A 864 -16.92 -27.93 18.27
N LEU A 865 -16.02 -27.80 19.23
CA LEU A 865 -16.40 -27.42 20.60
C LEU A 865 -16.63 -25.91 20.67
N HIS A 866 -17.86 -25.48 20.38
CA HIS A 866 -18.32 -24.10 20.51
C HIS A 866 -19.65 -24.09 21.28
N GLU A 867 -19.85 -23.10 22.14
CA GLU A 867 -21.05 -22.99 23.00
C GLU A 867 -22.36 -22.93 22.20
N ASP A 868 -22.32 -22.32 21.02
CA ASP A 868 -23.49 -22.18 20.15
C ASP A 868 -23.79 -23.38 19.27
N LEU A 869 -22.97 -24.46 19.34
CA LEU A 869 -23.14 -25.64 18.50
C LEU A 869 -23.53 -26.86 19.31
N PRO A 870 -24.52 -27.67 18.87
CA PRO A 870 -24.97 -28.90 19.59
C PRO A 870 -24.02 -30.08 19.33
N TRP A 871 -22.71 -29.91 19.58
CA TRP A 871 -21.68 -30.91 19.31
C TRP A 871 -21.74 -32.13 20.25
N GLU A 872 -22.33 -31.96 21.44
CA GLU A 872 -22.44 -33.04 22.44
C GLU A 872 -23.35 -34.18 21.99
N GLU A 873 -24.42 -33.86 21.30
CA GLU A 873 -25.44 -34.83 20.89
C GLU A 873 -24.89 -35.88 19.92
N PRO A 874 -24.22 -35.52 18.80
CA PRO A 874 -23.59 -36.50 17.91
C PRO A 874 -22.49 -37.32 18.58
N VAL A 875 -21.71 -36.69 19.47
CA VAL A 875 -20.62 -37.36 20.20
C VAL A 875 -21.17 -38.38 21.18
N THR A 876 -22.18 -37.99 21.96
CA THR A 876 -22.83 -38.90 22.92
C THR A 876 -23.47 -40.10 22.26
N ALA A 877 -24.09 -39.91 21.10
CA ALA A 877 -24.67 -41.00 20.32
C ALA A 877 -23.61 -41.99 19.81
N ALA A 878 -22.40 -41.52 19.50
CA ALA A 878 -21.33 -42.32 18.93
C ALA A 878 -20.48 -43.09 19.94
N VAL A 879 -20.14 -42.44 21.10
CA VAL A 879 -19.14 -42.98 22.06
C VAL A 879 -19.58 -42.89 23.52
N GLY A 880 -20.76 -42.33 23.81
CA GLY A 880 -21.24 -42.07 25.17
C GLY A 880 -21.00 -40.65 25.64
N ALA A 881 -21.47 -40.30 26.86
CA ALA A 881 -21.40 -38.94 27.37
C ALA A 881 -19.93 -38.47 27.52
N PRO A 882 -19.65 -37.20 27.16
CA PRO A 882 -18.35 -36.59 27.37
C PRO A 882 -18.08 -36.46 28.88
N PRO A 883 -16.79 -36.36 29.33
CA PRO A 883 -16.44 -36.05 30.70
C PRO A 883 -17.14 -34.79 31.19
N ASP A 884 -17.41 -34.73 32.52
CA ASP A 884 -18.05 -33.54 33.13
C ASP A 884 -17.23 -32.26 32.84
N ALA A 885 -17.94 -31.15 32.73
CA ALA A 885 -17.33 -29.86 32.40
C ALA A 885 -16.26 -29.41 33.43
N ASP A 886 -16.49 -29.74 34.69
CA ASP A 886 -15.57 -29.42 35.79
C ASP A 886 -14.42 -30.41 35.98
N SER A 887 -14.44 -31.51 35.22
CA SER A 887 -13.35 -32.52 35.29
C SER A 887 -12.08 -32.01 34.60
N PRO A 888 -10.89 -32.33 35.12
CA PRO A 888 -9.63 -32.13 34.42
C PRO A 888 -9.57 -32.80 33.03
N ALA A 889 -10.41 -33.80 32.80
CA ALA A 889 -10.56 -34.48 31.49
C ALA A 889 -11.19 -33.61 30.39
N ARG A 890 -11.88 -32.54 30.77
CA ARG A 890 -12.53 -31.60 29.82
C ARG A 890 -11.94 -30.21 29.99
N ARG A 891 -11.59 -29.57 28.88
CA ARG A 891 -11.12 -28.18 28.85
C ARG A 891 -12.18 -27.27 28.18
N GLU A 892 -12.23 -26.04 28.63
CA GLU A 892 -13.03 -25.00 27.95
C GLU A 892 -12.38 -24.69 26.59
N PRO A 893 -13.17 -24.64 25.53
CA PRO A 893 -12.64 -24.28 24.21
C PRO A 893 -12.13 -22.84 24.20
N PRO A 894 -10.94 -22.57 23.68
CA PRO A 894 -10.34 -21.23 23.70
C PRO A 894 -10.88 -20.33 22.57
N CYS A 895 -12.22 -20.27 22.40
CA CYS A 895 -12.87 -19.62 21.27
C CYS A 895 -12.49 -18.16 21.13
N ARG A 896 -12.42 -17.39 22.22
CA ARG A 896 -12.05 -15.97 22.21
C ARG A 896 -10.68 -15.69 21.57
N PHE A 897 -9.76 -16.65 21.60
CA PHE A 897 -8.40 -16.52 21.07
C PHE A 897 -8.13 -17.52 19.93
N CYS A 898 -9.17 -18.02 19.28
CA CYS A 898 -9.05 -19.02 18.24
C CYS A 898 -8.91 -18.39 16.86
N ASP A 899 -7.85 -18.71 16.13
CA ASP A 899 -7.61 -18.22 14.76
C ASP A 899 -8.61 -18.76 13.75
N TYR A 900 -9.38 -19.80 14.12
CA TYR A 900 -10.32 -20.50 13.23
C TYR A 900 -11.80 -20.21 13.55
N GLN A 901 -12.08 -19.22 14.38
CA GLN A 901 -13.45 -18.91 14.81
C GLN A 901 -14.41 -18.66 13.64
N ALA A 902 -13.96 -17.93 12.64
CA ALA A 902 -14.75 -17.66 11.42
C ALA A 902 -15.12 -18.91 10.59
N VAL A 903 -14.43 -20.03 10.82
CA VAL A 903 -14.74 -21.31 10.16
C VAL A 903 -15.77 -22.10 10.98
N CYS A 904 -15.80 -21.92 12.29
CA CYS A 904 -16.71 -22.63 13.19
C CYS A 904 -18.11 -21.99 13.20
N VAL A 905 -18.14 -20.70 13.47
CA VAL A 905 -19.37 -19.89 13.57
C VAL A 905 -19.12 -18.64 12.75
N PRO A 906 -19.56 -18.60 11.48
CA PRO A 906 -19.48 -17.38 10.71
C PRO A 906 -20.21 -16.27 11.47
N PRO A 907 -19.66 -15.03 11.47
CA PRO A 907 -20.34 -13.92 12.15
C PRO A 907 -21.78 -13.83 11.64
N GLU A 908 -22.73 -13.81 12.55
CA GLU A 908 -24.06 -13.35 12.21
C GLU A 908 -23.89 -11.92 11.73
N PHE A 909 -24.21 -11.66 10.48
CA PHE A 909 -24.50 -10.29 10.04
C PHE A 909 -25.76 -9.94 10.85
N GLU A 910 -25.60 -9.21 11.94
CA GLU A 910 -26.71 -8.46 12.51
C GLU A 910 -27.27 -7.67 11.32
N ASP A 911 -28.46 -8.05 10.86
CA ASP A 911 -29.28 -7.20 10.01
C ASP A 911 -29.49 -5.92 10.85
N GLU A 912 -28.58 -4.92 10.68
CA GLU A 912 -28.92 -3.56 11.04
C GLU A 912 -30.19 -3.29 10.23
N GLU A 913 -31.31 -3.34 10.91
CA GLU A 913 -32.59 -2.87 10.38
C GLU A 913 -32.33 -1.49 9.80
N VAL A 914 -32.15 -1.45 8.48
CA VAL A 914 -32.23 -0.21 7.74
C VAL A 914 -33.62 0.30 7.99
N ALA A 915 -33.76 1.15 8.99
CA ALA A 915 -34.99 1.86 9.26
C ALA A 915 -35.46 2.56 7.97
N PRO A 916 -36.72 2.47 7.61
CA PRO A 916 -37.26 2.87 6.30
C PRO A 916 -37.05 4.35 5.97
#